data_9f502a0f89072b0bb3ba8baa487b7071
#
_entry.id   9f502a0f89072b0bb3ba8baa487b7071
#
_cell.length_a   1.000
_cell.length_b   1.000
_cell.length_c   1.000
_cell.angle_alpha   90.00
_cell.angle_beta   90.00
_cell.angle_gamma   90.00
#
_symmetry.space_group_name_H-M   'P 1'
#
loop_
_entity.id
_entity.type
_entity.pdbx_description
1 polymer ?
#
loop_
_entity_poly.entity_id
_entity_poly.type
_entity_poly.pdbx_seq_one_letter_code
_entity_poly.pdbx_strand_id
1 'polypeptide(L)'
;MMAAATVIEKLYGTIYATDWVYHNPLFIILWAVAAISGVVMLIQRRTIRKAATFMLHISLVLILAGALTTMLTGRQGMMHLRLDQPTDEWASDQGFRQKLPFTLSLTDFSIHYYAGSKAPSDYSSTVVLSDNGASSTHVISMNKILRYGGYRFYQADYDQDHEGSFLSVSHDPWGVTITYIGYAMLLLSMLSFFVQKDSGFRRALSNIRQRYKVIIILALSALGSAQARAAQTLPPALPDSVAQQFEQLYIYYNDRIAPLQTMARDYSLKAYGKNGYEGYSATQVITGWLFFYDWWNVVPFKLKAKETGTSVQAEKESVRMEVATGQAFRIFPLRIDPRTGQTVPAGGQIVWFGPDDPLPDNLEYDTWVFIRRSLDYIHDEIRDRNWADVTRTVRAIRSYQVKTAAEVLPTDRRFRAEMIHNRIARPMIPFMASLTIGIVLFVIGGLLMARRRDFPVAVKVMMQILTTALFLYLTLVLGLRWYISGHAPLAGSYSVMMLMAWLVSIAMTALRRSLPIIQPMGFILAGFTMLVASLASSNPQITHLMPVLQSPLLSLHVLCMMVSYTLFGLVALTGIMGLIQRNEDTARMLRDVNLTILYPAVFILTTGTFLGAVWANVSWGSYWSWDPKETWALITMLVYSAMLHGSVVSRFNNPRFFHLYSVLAFLTVLITYFGVNLILGGMHAYA
;
A
#
# COMPACT_ATOMS: atom_id res chain seq x y z
N MET A 1 -16.06 -23.24 -5.18
CA MET A 1 -17.06 -22.18 -5.26
C MET A 1 -16.46 -20.79 -5.06
N MET A 2 -15.85 -20.45 -3.92
CA MET A 2 -15.29 -19.10 -3.64
C MET A 2 -14.39 -18.55 -4.75
N ALA A 3 -13.36 -19.30 -5.20
CA ALA A 3 -12.47 -18.86 -6.27
C ALA A 3 -13.21 -18.64 -7.62
N ALA A 4 -14.20 -19.47 -7.93
CA ALA A 4 -15.03 -19.27 -9.12
C ALA A 4 -15.93 -18.04 -8.99
N ALA A 5 -16.45 -17.76 -7.79
CA ALA A 5 -17.26 -16.57 -7.53
C ALA A 5 -16.51 -15.27 -7.86
N THR A 6 -15.23 -15.16 -7.54
CA THR A 6 -14.43 -13.94 -7.86
C THR A 6 -14.23 -13.75 -9.37
N VAL A 7 -14.22 -14.83 -10.16
CA VAL A 7 -14.21 -14.75 -11.63
C VAL A 7 -15.58 -14.33 -12.16
N ILE A 8 -16.66 -14.88 -11.59
CA ILE A 8 -18.05 -14.50 -11.92
C ILE A 8 -18.26 -13.02 -11.61
N GLU A 9 -17.77 -12.55 -10.47
CA GLU A 9 -17.85 -11.14 -10.09
C GLU A 9 -17.16 -10.23 -11.11
N LYS A 10 -15.98 -10.64 -11.58
CA LYS A 10 -15.26 -9.89 -12.62
C LYS A 10 -16.03 -9.80 -13.95
N LEU A 11 -16.75 -10.84 -14.31
CA LEU A 11 -17.45 -10.93 -15.60
C LEU A 11 -18.86 -10.31 -15.57
N TYR A 12 -19.57 -10.45 -14.44
CA TYR A 12 -21.00 -10.12 -14.34
C TYR A 12 -21.34 -9.12 -13.23
N GLY A 13 -20.35 -8.70 -12.43
CA GLY A 13 -20.50 -7.72 -11.33
C GLY A 13 -20.78 -8.36 -9.97
N THR A 14 -20.59 -7.54 -8.91
CA THR A 14 -20.67 -7.96 -7.50
C THR A 14 -22.06 -8.46 -7.11
N ILE A 15 -23.14 -7.77 -7.56
CA ILE A 15 -24.53 -8.14 -7.24
C ILE A 15 -24.82 -9.56 -7.76
N TYR A 16 -24.44 -9.85 -9.01
CA TYR A 16 -24.66 -11.15 -9.63
C TYR A 16 -23.90 -12.27 -8.88
N ALA A 17 -22.62 -12.04 -8.52
CA ALA A 17 -21.84 -13.02 -7.76
C ALA A 17 -22.43 -13.26 -6.36
N THR A 18 -22.93 -12.23 -5.71
CA THR A 18 -23.55 -12.30 -4.39
C THR A 18 -24.83 -13.15 -4.43
N ASP A 19 -25.71 -12.89 -5.36
CA ASP A 19 -27.00 -13.60 -5.45
C ASP A 19 -26.84 -15.04 -5.92
N TRP A 20 -26.02 -15.28 -6.94
CA TRP A 20 -25.89 -16.61 -7.55
C TRP A 20 -24.96 -17.56 -6.80
N VAL A 21 -23.97 -17.04 -6.05
CA VAL A 21 -22.98 -17.88 -5.39
C VAL A 21 -23.06 -17.76 -3.87
N TYR A 22 -22.94 -16.55 -3.32
CA TYR A 22 -22.80 -16.37 -1.87
C TYR A 22 -24.12 -16.51 -1.11
N HIS A 23 -25.24 -16.10 -1.71
CA HIS A 23 -26.60 -16.33 -1.17
C HIS A 23 -27.19 -17.66 -1.61
N ASN A 24 -26.50 -18.43 -2.46
CA ASN A 24 -26.99 -19.72 -2.91
C ASN A 24 -27.14 -20.72 -1.75
N PRO A 25 -28.27 -21.42 -1.59
CA PRO A 25 -28.48 -22.40 -0.54
C PRO A 25 -27.38 -23.48 -0.47
N LEU A 26 -26.82 -23.90 -1.62
CA LEU A 26 -25.74 -24.88 -1.67
C LEU A 26 -24.46 -24.34 -0.96
N PHE A 27 -24.12 -23.06 -1.16
CA PHE A 27 -22.97 -22.44 -0.51
C PHE A 27 -23.16 -22.38 1.01
N ILE A 28 -24.35 -21.99 1.46
CA ILE A 28 -24.71 -21.92 2.89
C ILE A 28 -24.68 -23.32 3.51
N ILE A 29 -25.25 -24.32 2.84
CA ILE A 29 -25.23 -25.73 3.28
C ILE A 29 -23.79 -26.24 3.43
N LEU A 30 -22.90 -25.94 2.47
CA LEU A 30 -21.48 -26.35 2.56
C LEU A 30 -20.79 -25.76 3.80
N TRP A 31 -21.03 -24.51 4.14
CA TRP A 31 -20.50 -23.89 5.38
C TRP A 31 -21.13 -24.50 6.64
N ALA A 32 -22.42 -24.77 6.63
CA ALA A 32 -23.11 -25.44 7.74
C ALA A 32 -22.55 -26.87 7.94
N VAL A 33 -22.35 -27.64 6.88
CA VAL A 33 -21.74 -28.98 6.94
C VAL A 33 -20.32 -28.90 7.47
N ALA A 34 -19.53 -27.92 7.04
CA ALA A 34 -18.16 -27.71 7.54
C ALA A 34 -18.17 -27.39 9.06
N ALA A 35 -19.06 -26.51 9.51
CA ALA A 35 -19.20 -26.16 10.93
C ALA A 35 -19.64 -27.38 11.77
N ILE A 36 -20.66 -28.10 11.36
CA ILE A 36 -21.17 -29.30 12.03
C ILE A 36 -20.08 -30.38 12.09
N SER A 37 -19.41 -30.65 10.95
CA SER A 37 -18.31 -31.63 10.89
C SER A 37 -17.17 -31.25 11.82
N GLY A 38 -16.85 -29.96 11.90
CA GLY A 38 -15.85 -29.43 12.85
C GLY A 38 -16.24 -29.70 14.30
N VAL A 39 -17.48 -29.41 14.68
CA VAL A 39 -17.98 -29.66 16.04
C VAL A 39 -17.98 -31.16 16.38
N VAL A 40 -18.48 -32.01 15.47
CA VAL A 40 -18.48 -33.47 15.63
C VAL A 40 -17.04 -33.98 15.84
N MET A 41 -16.09 -33.50 15.05
CA MET A 41 -14.68 -33.90 15.17
C MET A 41 -14.08 -33.44 16.50
N LEU A 42 -14.43 -32.27 17.01
CA LEU A 42 -13.98 -31.76 18.30
C LEU A 42 -14.46 -32.68 19.47
N ILE A 43 -15.70 -33.11 19.38
CA ILE A 43 -16.32 -34.03 20.38
C ILE A 43 -15.64 -35.42 20.31
N GLN A 44 -15.57 -36.01 19.10
CA GLN A 44 -15.00 -37.36 18.93
C GLN A 44 -13.53 -37.45 19.34
N ARG A 45 -12.72 -36.41 19.02
CA ARG A 45 -11.30 -36.34 19.38
C ARG A 45 -11.06 -35.89 20.81
N ARG A 46 -12.10 -35.67 21.60
CA ARG A 46 -12.03 -35.14 23.00
C ARG A 46 -11.15 -33.88 23.08
N THR A 47 -11.21 -33.02 22.06
CA THR A 47 -10.37 -31.80 21.91
C THR A 47 -10.68 -30.80 23.06
N ILE A 48 -11.81 -30.93 23.73
CA ILE A 48 -12.19 -30.19 24.95
C ILE A 48 -11.07 -30.19 26.00
N ARG A 49 -10.29 -31.29 26.10
CA ARG A 49 -9.13 -31.37 26.99
C ARG A 49 -7.96 -30.46 26.64
N LYS A 50 -7.96 -29.89 25.43
CA LYS A 50 -6.95 -28.92 24.92
C LYS A 50 -7.62 -27.57 24.74
N ALA A 51 -7.77 -26.80 25.81
CA ALA A 51 -8.56 -25.58 25.86
C ALA A 51 -8.29 -24.60 24.67
N ALA A 52 -7.02 -24.31 24.38
CA ALA A 52 -6.67 -23.40 23.28
C ALA A 52 -7.16 -23.90 21.90
N THR A 53 -6.96 -25.20 21.61
CA THR A 53 -7.42 -25.79 20.33
C THR A 53 -8.94 -25.83 20.26
N PHE A 54 -9.60 -26.15 21.35
CA PHE A 54 -11.07 -26.15 21.42
C PHE A 54 -11.63 -24.74 21.20
N MET A 55 -11.12 -23.75 21.95
CA MET A 55 -11.54 -22.34 21.80
C MET A 55 -11.34 -21.83 20.37
N LEU A 56 -10.21 -22.18 19.73
CA LEU A 56 -9.93 -21.78 18.36
C LEU A 56 -11.00 -22.28 17.37
N HIS A 57 -11.40 -23.54 17.46
CA HIS A 57 -12.40 -24.08 16.52
C HIS A 57 -13.83 -23.61 16.86
N ILE A 58 -14.16 -23.48 18.14
CA ILE A 58 -15.47 -22.94 18.54
C ILE A 58 -15.60 -21.47 18.15
N SER A 59 -14.53 -20.69 18.18
CA SER A 59 -14.57 -19.29 17.72
C SER A 59 -14.91 -19.18 16.22
N LEU A 60 -14.41 -20.10 15.39
CA LEU A 60 -14.80 -20.16 13.99
C LEU A 60 -16.29 -20.51 13.80
N VAL A 61 -16.83 -21.41 14.62
CA VAL A 61 -18.27 -21.73 14.60
C VAL A 61 -19.10 -20.50 15.01
N LEU A 62 -18.65 -19.75 16.05
CA LEU A 62 -19.31 -18.52 16.47
C LEU A 62 -19.28 -17.44 15.38
N ILE A 63 -18.17 -17.30 14.66
CA ILE A 63 -18.07 -16.37 13.51
C ILE A 63 -19.08 -16.75 12.44
N LEU A 64 -19.19 -18.03 12.10
CA LEU A 64 -20.17 -18.49 11.12
C LEU A 64 -21.63 -18.31 11.62
N ALA A 65 -21.89 -18.55 12.90
CA ALA A 65 -23.20 -18.29 13.50
C ALA A 65 -23.54 -16.80 13.49
N GLY A 66 -22.57 -15.91 13.78
CA GLY A 66 -22.74 -14.47 13.67
C GLY A 66 -23.03 -14.04 12.24
N ALA A 67 -22.29 -14.56 11.26
CA ALA A 67 -22.51 -14.28 9.83
C ALA A 67 -23.91 -14.72 9.37
N LEU A 68 -24.38 -15.91 9.81
CA LEU A 68 -25.73 -16.38 9.54
C LEU A 68 -26.78 -15.45 10.18
N THR A 69 -26.56 -15.01 11.41
CA THR A 69 -27.44 -14.06 12.11
C THR A 69 -27.52 -12.73 11.34
N THR A 70 -26.40 -12.17 10.92
CA THR A 70 -26.35 -10.97 10.08
C THR A 70 -27.15 -11.16 8.80
N MET A 71 -26.98 -12.30 8.10
CA MET A 71 -27.71 -12.60 6.86
C MET A 71 -29.22 -12.67 7.08
N LEU A 72 -29.68 -13.15 8.24
CA LEU A 72 -31.10 -13.32 8.53
C LEU A 72 -31.75 -12.07 9.13
N THR A 73 -31.01 -11.26 9.89
CA THR A 73 -31.59 -10.15 10.69
C THR A 73 -31.00 -8.78 10.35
N GLY A 74 -29.84 -8.75 9.71
CA GLY A 74 -29.18 -7.51 9.32
C GLY A 74 -29.96 -6.76 8.23
N ARG A 75 -29.97 -5.43 8.32
CA ARG A 75 -30.57 -4.53 7.33
C ARG A 75 -29.55 -3.46 6.97
N GLN A 76 -29.38 -3.23 5.68
CA GLN A 76 -28.48 -2.21 5.14
C GLN A 76 -29.17 -1.40 4.04
N GLY A 77 -28.72 -0.19 3.79
CA GLY A 77 -29.24 0.66 2.73
C GLY A 77 -28.70 2.09 2.81
N MET A 78 -29.36 2.99 2.12
CA MET A 78 -28.95 4.38 1.96
C MET A 78 -30.03 5.34 2.44
N MET A 79 -29.60 6.41 3.10
CA MET A 79 -30.44 7.52 3.51
C MET A 79 -29.90 8.79 2.84
N HIS A 80 -30.77 9.50 2.11
CA HIS A 80 -30.46 10.78 1.51
C HIS A 80 -30.97 11.89 2.43
N LEU A 81 -30.08 12.76 2.86
CA LEU A 81 -30.39 13.94 3.66
C LEU A 81 -30.22 15.20 2.81
N ARG A 82 -31.18 16.13 2.93
CA ARG A 82 -31.06 17.48 2.36
C ARG A 82 -31.00 18.49 3.47
N LEU A 83 -30.36 19.64 3.18
CA LEU A 83 -30.17 20.74 4.14
C LEU A 83 -31.50 21.16 4.73
N ASP A 84 -31.56 21.24 6.05
CA ASP A 84 -32.72 21.65 6.86
C ASP A 84 -34.03 20.86 6.61
N GLN A 85 -33.94 19.67 6.01
CA GLN A 85 -35.09 18.80 5.80
C GLN A 85 -34.99 17.57 6.72
N PRO A 86 -35.82 17.50 7.78
CA PRO A 86 -35.84 16.32 8.65
C PRO A 86 -36.46 15.11 7.90
N THR A 87 -35.84 13.97 8.00
CA THR A 87 -36.35 12.71 7.45
C THR A 87 -36.15 11.54 8.39
N ASP A 88 -37.08 10.58 8.38
CA ASP A 88 -37.00 9.29 9.06
C ASP A 88 -36.91 8.13 8.04
N GLU A 89 -36.92 8.43 6.71
CA GLU A 89 -36.96 7.41 5.68
C GLU A 89 -35.59 7.08 5.12
N TRP A 90 -35.33 5.80 4.88
CA TRP A 90 -34.17 5.29 4.17
C TRP A 90 -34.52 4.14 3.25
N ALA A 91 -33.78 3.94 2.18
CA ALA A 91 -33.99 2.88 1.22
C ALA A 91 -33.07 1.70 1.55
N SER A 92 -33.65 0.50 1.75
CA SER A 92 -32.85 -0.70 1.89
C SER A 92 -32.20 -1.11 0.56
N ASP A 93 -31.13 -1.90 0.59
CA ASP A 93 -30.46 -2.44 -0.62
C ASP A 93 -31.40 -3.24 -1.53
N GLN A 94 -32.53 -3.72 -0.98
CA GLN A 94 -33.60 -4.39 -1.74
C GLN A 94 -34.61 -3.42 -2.36
N GLY A 95 -34.39 -2.09 -2.21
CA GLY A 95 -35.26 -1.05 -2.76
C GLY A 95 -36.52 -0.73 -1.93
N PHE A 96 -36.70 -1.35 -0.75
CA PHE A 96 -37.85 -1.06 0.11
C PHE A 96 -37.56 0.16 0.99
N ARG A 97 -38.54 1.07 1.09
CA ARG A 97 -38.51 2.17 2.06
C ARG A 97 -38.67 1.64 3.48
N GLN A 98 -37.78 2.05 4.36
CA GLN A 98 -37.77 1.73 5.79
C GLN A 98 -37.87 3.04 6.58
N LYS A 99 -38.40 2.97 7.82
CA LYS A 99 -38.48 4.12 8.72
C LYS A 99 -37.60 3.94 9.95
N LEU A 100 -36.98 5.02 10.37
CA LEU A 100 -36.29 5.11 11.66
C LEU A 100 -37.31 5.47 12.76
N PRO A 101 -37.08 5.07 14.01
CA PRO A 101 -37.89 5.51 15.15
C PRO A 101 -37.57 6.96 15.59
N PHE A 102 -36.67 7.66 14.93
CA PHE A 102 -36.25 9.05 15.15
C PHE A 102 -36.03 9.74 13.81
N THR A 103 -35.82 11.06 13.81
CA THR A 103 -35.54 11.83 12.61
C THR A 103 -34.11 12.35 12.59
N LEU A 104 -33.54 12.45 11.39
CA LEU A 104 -32.27 13.12 11.12
C LEU A 104 -32.49 14.31 10.19
N SER A 105 -31.85 15.44 10.46
CA SER A 105 -31.81 16.62 9.60
C SER A 105 -30.35 17.02 9.35
N LEU A 106 -29.98 17.25 8.09
CA LEU A 106 -28.68 17.80 7.74
C LEU A 106 -28.67 19.32 8.01
N THR A 107 -27.69 19.80 8.77
CA THR A 107 -27.52 21.25 9.03
C THR A 107 -26.29 21.81 8.32
N ASP A 108 -25.30 21.02 8.00
CA ASP A 108 -24.12 21.45 7.24
C ASP A 108 -23.44 20.25 6.59
N PHE A 109 -22.89 20.45 5.40
CA PHE A 109 -22.00 19.51 4.73
C PHE A 109 -20.72 20.24 4.35
N SER A 110 -19.57 19.68 4.72
CA SER A 110 -18.27 20.30 4.51
C SER A 110 -17.25 19.32 3.94
N ILE A 111 -16.50 19.78 2.94
CA ILE A 111 -15.33 19.08 2.42
C ILE A 111 -14.08 19.72 3.01
N HIS A 112 -13.31 18.94 3.74
CA HIS A 112 -12.03 19.39 4.27
C HIS A 112 -10.92 19.03 3.30
N TYR A 113 -9.95 19.92 3.12
CA TYR A 113 -8.82 19.72 2.20
C TYR A 113 -7.50 19.68 2.96
N TYR A 114 -6.51 18.99 2.39
CA TYR A 114 -5.14 19.10 2.88
C TYR A 114 -4.58 20.50 2.66
N ALA A 115 -3.77 20.99 3.58
CA ALA A 115 -3.22 22.36 3.52
C ALA A 115 -2.48 22.60 2.21
N GLY A 116 -2.86 23.67 1.49
CA GLY A 116 -2.28 24.05 0.21
C GLY A 116 -2.56 23.07 -0.94
N SER A 117 -3.60 22.25 -0.84
CA SER A 117 -3.98 21.25 -1.82
C SER A 117 -5.47 21.31 -2.14
N LYS A 118 -5.86 20.73 -3.29
CA LYS A 118 -7.26 20.45 -3.66
C LYS A 118 -7.67 19.03 -3.30
N ALA A 119 -6.77 18.22 -2.76
CA ALA A 119 -7.06 16.86 -2.35
C ALA A 119 -7.90 16.86 -1.06
N PRO A 120 -9.05 16.18 -1.03
CA PRO A 120 -9.89 16.11 0.16
C PRO A 120 -9.21 15.29 1.27
N SER A 121 -9.26 15.80 2.49
CA SER A 121 -8.76 15.14 3.70
C SER A 121 -9.87 14.51 4.53
N ASP A 122 -11.11 15.02 4.45
CA ASP A 122 -12.30 14.41 5.06
C ASP A 122 -13.57 14.98 4.41
N TYR A 123 -14.69 14.26 4.57
CA TYR A 123 -16.04 14.67 4.23
C TYR A 123 -16.88 14.59 5.48
N SER A 124 -17.55 15.65 5.88
CA SER A 124 -18.32 15.70 7.11
C SER A 124 -19.73 16.23 6.90
N SER A 125 -20.71 15.50 7.47
CA SER A 125 -22.11 15.90 7.57
C SER A 125 -22.43 16.20 9.03
N THR A 126 -22.84 17.44 9.32
CA THR A 126 -23.38 17.81 10.61
C THR A 126 -24.88 17.57 10.60
N VAL A 127 -25.35 16.70 11.48
CA VAL A 127 -26.76 16.31 11.55
C VAL A 127 -27.35 16.57 12.91
N VAL A 128 -28.60 16.95 12.95
CA VAL A 128 -29.44 17.02 14.16
C VAL A 128 -30.29 15.75 14.22
N LEU A 129 -30.10 14.99 15.28
CA LEU A 129 -30.92 13.84 15.62
C LEU A 129 -32.02 14.28 16.59
N SER A 130 -33.29 14.01 16.26
CA SER A 130 -34.42 14.31 17.11
C SER A 130 -35.21 13.04 17.45
N ASP A 131 -35.35 12.76 18.74
CA ASP A 131 -36.08 11.61 19.27
C ASP A 131 -36.90 12.04 20.50
N ASN A 132 -38.20 11.77 20.49
CA ASN A 132 -39.14 12.04 21.59
C ASN A 132 -39.03 13.48 22.18
N GLY A 133 -38.80 14.49 21.32
CA GLY A 133 -38.67 15.89 21.73
C GLY A 133 -37.28 16.30 22.23
N ALA A 134 -36.33 15.38 22.34
CA ALA A 134 -34.93 15.69 22.58
C ALA A 134 -34.16 15.79 21.26
N SER A 135 -33.28 16.80 21.13
CA SER A 135 -32.46 16.98 19.94
C SER A 135 -30.97 17.01 20.32
N SER A 136 -30.13 16.38 19.51
CA SER A 136 -28.67 16.37 19.66
C SER A 136 -27.98 16.54 18.33
N THR A 137 -26.90 17.31 18.30
CA THR A 137 -26.10 17.55 17.09
C THR A 137 -24.91 16.58 17.04
N HIS A 138 -24.72 15.96 15.89
CA HIS A 138 -23.63 15.01 15.65
C HIS A 138 -22.93 15.35 14.35
N VAL A 139 -21.62 15.05 14.30
CA VAL A 139 -20.81 15.14 13.06
C VAL A 139 -20.48 13.74 12.62
N ILE A 140 -20.89 13.40 11.41
CA ILE A 140 -20.59 12.12 10.73
C ILE A 140 -19.52 12.40 9.69
N SER A 141 -18.42 11.64 9.69
CA SER A 141 -17.38 11.72 8.66
C SER A 141 -16.85 10.34 8.29
N MET A 142 -15.93 10.27 7.31
CA MET A 142 -15.43 9.00 6.77
C MET A 142 -14.89 8.02 7.83
N ASN A 143 -14.38 8.53 8.97
CA ASN A 143 -13.85 7.72 10.06
C ASN A 143 -14.59 7.94 11.40
N LYS A 144 -15.67 8.72 11.40
CA LYS A 144 -16.45 9.03 12.60
C LYS A 144 -17.94 8.84 12.32
N ILE A 145 -18.46 7.70 12.74
CA ILE A 145 -19.84 7.27 12.48
C ILE A 145 -20.78 7.72 13.60
N LEU A 146 -22.06 7.91 13.27
CA LEU A 146 -23.12 8.07 14.24
C LEU A 146 -23.69 6.70 14.62
N ARG A 147 -23.87 6.45 15.91
CA ARG A 147 -24.52 5.24 16.46
C ARG A 147 -25.66 5.65 17.36
N TYR A 148 -26.89 5.24 17.01
CA TYR A 148 -28.06 5.53 17.81
C TYR A 148 -29.18 4.49 17.59
N GLY A 149 -29.84 4.06 18.64
CA GLY A 149 -30.98 3.12 18.55
C GLY A 149 -30.68 1.77 17.88
N GLY A 150 -29.42 1.30 17.91
CA GLY A 150 -28.98 0.10 17.18
C GLY A 150 -28.61 0.35 15.71
N TYR A 151 -28.89 1.55 15.20
CA TYR A 151 -28.51 1.99 13.86
C TYR A 151 -27.11 2.59 13.84
N ARG A 152 -26.46 2.49 12.69
CA ARG A 152 -25.14 3.09 12.40
C ARG A 152 -25.22 3.82 11.08
N PHE A 153 -24.72 5.06 11.05
CA PHE A 153 -24.75 5.96 9.90
C PHE A 153 -23.32 6.30 9.50
N TYR A 154 -23.01 6.15 8.24
CA TYR A 154 -21.68 6.33 7.64
C TYR A 154 -21.76 7.34 6.50
N GLN A 155 -20.77 8.21 6.38
CA GLN A 155 -20.65 9.10 5.23
C GLN A 155 -20.36 8.28 3.98
N ALA A 156 -21.23 8.33 2.98
CA ALA A 156 -21.10 7.55 1.76
C ALA A 156 -20.85 8.41 0.52
N ASP A 157 -21.71 9.42 0.29
CA ASP A 157 -21.64 10.27 -0.89
C ASP A 157 -22.27 11.64 -0.57
N TYR A 158 -22.30 12.56 -1.53
CA TYR A 158 -22.91 13.88 -1.37
C TYR A 158 -23.45 14.41 -2.71
N ASP A 159 -24.39 15.36 -2.65
CA ASP A 159 -24.93 16.02 -3.83
C ASP A 159 -23.93 17.01 -4.44
N GLN A 160 -23.95 17.18 -5.75
CA GLN A 160 -23.03 18.09 -6.46
C GLN A 160 -23.20 19.56 -6.06
N ASP A 161 -24.38 19.94 -5.57
CA ASP A 161 -24.69 21.29 -5.05
C ASP A 161 -24.16 21.50 -3.63
N HIS A 162 -23.60 20.48 -2.98
CA HIS A 162 -23.16 20.47 -1.57
C HIS A 162 -24.27 20.73 -0.54
N GLU A 163 -25.54 20.65 -0.94
CA GLU A 163 -26.71 20.84 -0.06
C GLU A 163 -27.34 19.51 0.39
N GLY A 164 -26.77 18.40 0.00
CA GLY A 164 -27.24 17.07 0.38
C GLY A 164 -26.11 16.09 0.65
N SER A 165 -26.42 15.09 1.46
CA SER A 165 -25.50 14.03 1.87
C SER A 165 -26.18 12.68 1.82
N PHE A 166 -25.46 11.67 1.34
CA PHE A 166 -25.88 10.28 1.38
C PHE A 166 -25.18 9.56 2.53
N LEU A 167 -25.99 9.00 3.42
CA LEU A 167 -25.49 8.18 4.52
C LEU A 167 -25.82 6.71 4.26
N SER A 168 -24.81 5.84 4.36
CA SER A 168 -25.05 4.40 4.46
C SER A 168 -25.60 4.09 5.84
N VAL A 169 -26.70 3.32 5.89
CA VAL A 169 -27.40 2.92 7.12
C VAL A 169 -27.23 1.43 7.34
N SER A 170 -26.79 1.04 8.52
CA SER A 170 -26.68 -0.37 8.91
C SER A 170 -27.35 -0.62 10.25
N HIS A 171 -28.20 -1.64 10.32
CA HIS A 171 -28.86 -2.12 11.54
C HIS A 171 -28.63 -3.62 11.69
N ASP A 172 -27.62 -4.00 12.47
CA ASP A 172 -27.28 -5.38 12.79
C ASP A 172 -26.74 -5.46 14.24
N PRO A 173 -27.61 -5.42 15.26
CA PRO A 173 -27.19 -5.41 16.63
C PRO A 173 -26.70 -6.80 17.12
N TRP A 174 -27.21 -7.87 16.56
CA TRP A 174 -26.94 -9.25 17.03
C TRP A 174 -25.80 -9.92 16.26
N GLY A 175 -25.85 -9.91 14.94
CA GLY A 175 -24.87 -10.62 14.12
C GLY A 175 -23.45 -10.09 14.29
N VAL A 176 -23.28 -8.77 14.26
CA VAL A 176 -21.97 -8.12 14.52
C VAL A 176 -21.45 -8.45 15.92
N THR A 177 -22.32 -8.43 16.95
CA THR A 177 -21.91 -8.73 18.33
C THR A 177 -21.40 -10.16 18.46
N ILE A 178 -22.14 -11.14 17.93
CA ILE A 178 -21.74 -12.57 17.96
C ILE A 178 -20.43 -12.77 17.21
N THR A 179 -20.30 -12.17 16.01
CA THR A 179 -19.08 -12.25 15.18
C THR A 179 -17.86 -11.67 15.91
N TYR A 180 -18.00 -10.52 16.59
CA TYR A 180 -16.90 -9.88 17.33
C TYR A 180 -16.49 -10.69 18.57
N ILE A 181 -17.42 -11.34 19.26
CA ILE A 181 -17.09 -12.30 20.32
C ILE A 181 -16.27 -13.45 19.72
N GLY A 182 -16.67 -13.98 18.56
CA GLY A 182 -15.91 -14.98 17.82
C GLY A 182 -14.49 -14.51 17.47
N TYR A 183 -14.29 -13.28 16.97
CA TYR A 183 -12.98 -12.71 16.68
C TYR A 183 -12.11 -12.60 17.94
N ALA A 184 -12.66 -12.09 19.04
CA ALA A 184 -11.93 -11.98 20.30
C ALA A 184 -11.49 -13.36 20.84
N MET A 185 -12.39 -14.35 20.81
CA MET A 185 -12.06 -15.73 21.22
C MET A 185 -10.99 -16.34 20.31
N LEU A 186 -11.07 -16.11 19.01
CA LEU A 186 -10.08 -16.61 18.06
C LEU A 186 -8.69 -16.04 18.34
N LEU A 187 -8.56 -14.72 18.52
CA LEU A 187 -7.30 -14.06 18.83
C LEU A 187 -6.71 -14.56 20.14
N LEU A 188 -7.52 -14.66 21.21
CA LEU A 188 -7.08 -15.17 22.52
C LEU A 188 -6.63 -16.62 22.44
N SER A 189 -7.35 -17.47 21.70
CA SER A 189 -6.98 -18.88 21.52
C SER A 189 -5.67 -19.04 20.73
N MET A 190 -5.46 -18.24 19.70
CA MET A 190 -4.24 -18.25 18.91
C MET A 190 -3.03 -17.77 19.72
N LEU A 191 -3.17 -16.72 20.54
CA LEU A 191 -2.13 -16.28 21.46
C LEU A 191 -1.78 -17.38 22.48
N SER A 192 -2.80 -18.02 23.06
CA SER A 192 -2.60 -19.10 24.03
C SER A 192 -1.88 -20.30 23.43
N PHE A 193 -2.04 -20.55 22.11
CA PHE A 193 -1.35 -21.63 21.40
C PHE A 193 0.18 -21.45 21.38
N PHE A 194 0.69 -20.22 21.30
CA PHE A 194 2.14 -19.95 21.38
C PHE A 194 2.71 -20.14 22.80
N VAL A 195 1.88 -19.98 23.82
CA VAL A 195 2.29 -20.14 25.23
C VAL A 195 2.22 -21.60 25.69
N GLN A 196 1.30 -22.38 25.16
CA GLN A 196 1.05 -23.78 25.57
C GLN A 196 2.27 -24.67 25.31
N LYS A 197 2.74 -25.38 26.35
CA LYS A 197 3.97 -26.22 26.33
C LYS A 197 3.97 -27.32 25.25
N ASP A 198 2.82 -27.95 25.01
CA ASP A 198 2.66 -29.07 24.06
C ASP A 198 2.15 -28.65 22.68
N SER A 199 2.24 -27.37 22.34
CA SER A 199 1.80 -26.90 21.04
C SER A 199 2.68 -27.41 19.89
N GLY A 200 2.10 -27.56 18.70
CA GLY A 200 2.84 -27.95 17.50
C GLY A 200 3.98 -26.99 17.18
N PHE A 201 3.78 -25.68 17.43
CA PHE A 201 4.79 -24.64 17.29
C PHE A 201 6.03 -24.91 18.19
N ARG A 202 5.80 -25.13 19.51
CA ARG A 202 6.90 -25.36 20.44
C ARG A 202 7.64 -26.68 20.18
N ARG A 203 6.93 -27.72 19.72
CA ARG A 203 7.55 -28.96 19.31
C ARG A 203 8.46 -28.77 18.10
N ALA A 204 8.01 -28.09 17.06
CA ALA A 204 8.83 -27.75 15.90
C ALA A 204 10.06 -26.91 16.29
N LEU A 205 9.88 -25.92 17.15
CA LEU A 205 10.97 -25.05 17.62
C LEU A 205 12.00 -25.82 18.47
N SER A 206 11.56 -26.77 19.32
CA SER A 206 12.48 -27.59 20.13
C SER A 206 13.34 -28.52 19.27
N ASN A 207 12.77 -29.13 18.22
CA ASN A 207 13.48 -30.00 17.28
C ASN A 207 14.62 -29.25 16.55
N ILE A 208 14.43 -27.97 16.26
CA ILE A 208 15.45 -27.13 15.61
C ILE A 208 16.61 -26.82 16.59
N ARG A 209 16.31 -26.46 17.85
CA ARG A 209 17.33 -26.07 18.85
C ARG A 209 18.34 -27.17 19.16
N GLN A 210 17.97 -28.44 19.05
CA GLN A 210 18.86 -29.58 19.37
C GLN A 210 19.92 -29.85 18.29
N ARG A 211 19.80 -29.33 17.06
CA ARG A 211 20.64 -29.74 15.90
C ARG A 211 21.74 -28.75 15.49
N TYR A 212 21.80 -27.52 16.02
CA TYR A 212 22.78 -26.50 15.57
C TYR A 212 23.82 -26.14 16.64
N LYS A 213 25.07 -26.64 16.46
CA LYS A 213 26.28 -26.09 17.10
C LYS A 213 27.44 -26.03 16.07
N VAL A 214 27.90 -24.77 15.84
CA VAL A 214 29.29 -24.32 15.48
C VAL A 214 29.90 -24.70 14.12
N ILE A 215 30.56 -23.83 13.38
CA ILE A 215 31.84 -23.13 13.30
C ILE A 215 32.07 -22.44 11.95
N ILE A 216 32.82 -21.44 11.98
CA ILE A 216 33.30 -20.26 11.31
C ILE A 216 34.42 -20.49 10.25
N ILE A 217 34.57 -19.65 9.22
CA ILE A 217 35.66 -18.84 8.61
C ILE A 217 35.70 -18.73 7.08
N LEU A 218 35.73 -17.53 6.61
CA LEU A 218 36.30 -16.66 5.56
C LEU A 218 36.28 -17.06 4.06
N ALA A 219 36.04 -16.23 3.10
CA ALA A 219 36.72 -15.08 2.56
C ALA A 219 36.06 -14.49 1.30
N LEU A 220 36.46 -13.28 1.00
CA LEU A 220 36.04 -12.27 0.03
C LEU A 220 36.47 -12.50 -1.43
N SER A 221 35.74 -11.86 -2.35
CA SER A 221 36.17 -10.85 -3.36
C SER A 221 35.19 -10.83 -4.52
N ALA A 222 34.81 -9.83 -5.11
CA ALA A 222 34.92 -8.46 -5.51
C ALA A 222 34.72 -8.29 -7.03
N LEU A 223 34.22 -7.13 -7.40
CA LEU A 223 34.48 -6.29 -8.57
C LEU A 223 33.48 -6.25 -9.72
N GLY A 224 33.07 -5.00 -9.96
CA GLY A 224 32.29 -4.54 -11.09
C GLY A 224 33.17 -3.93 -12.19
N SER A 225 32.59 -3.78 -13.35
CA SER A 225 33.19 -3.10 -14.50
C SER A 225 32.27 -2.00 -15.04
N ALA A 226 32.85 -0.83 -15.29
CA ALA A 226 32.22 0.29 -15.96
C ALA A 226 32.52 0.25 -17.45
N GLN A 227 31.53 0.51 -18.29
CA GLN A 227 31.70 0.66 -19.74
C GLN A 227 31.62 2.12 -20.13
N ALA A 228 32.59 2.59 -20.91
CA ALA A 228 32.62 3.90 -21.54
C ALA A 228 31.79 3.89 -22.84
N ARG A 229 31.04 4.96 -23.11
CA ARG A 229 30.25 5.19 -24.32
C ARG A 229 30.81 6.35 -25.12
N ALA A 230 30.66 6.25 -26.44
CA ALA A 230 31.04 7.27 -27.41
C ALA A 230 30.22 8.56 -27.24
N ALA A 231 30.87 9.72 -27.45
CA ALA A 231 30.26 11.02 -27.29
C ALA A 231 29.31 11.32 -28.47
N GLN A 232 28.02 11.50 -28.14
CA GLN A 232 27.05 12.19 -29.03
C GLN A 232 27.08 13.69 -28.69
N THR A 233 26.88 14.57 -29.65
CA THR A 233 26.66 16.00 -29.38
C THR A 233 25.37 16.16 -28.58
N LEU A 234 25.49 16.56 -27.34
CA LEU A 234 24.37 16.75 -26.44
C LEU A 234 23.66 18.09 -26.73
N PRO A 235 22.31 18.15 -26.57
CA PRO A 235 21.58 19.42 -26.68
C PRO A 235 22.03 20.39 -25.58
N PRO A 236 21.88 21.71 -25.76
CA PRO A 236 22.26 22.68 -24.73
C PRO A 236 21.40 22.50 -23.47
N ALA A 237 22.02 22.74 -22.31
CA ALA A 237 21.36 22.69 -21.02
C ALA A 237 21.93 23.75 -20.07
N LEU A 238 21.22 24.08 -19.01
CA LEU A 238 21.70 24.97 -17.97
C LEU A 238 22.96 24.41 -17.29
N PRO A 239 23.89 25.28 -16.87
CA PRO A 239 24.97 24.86 -15.97
C PRO A 239 24.41 24.19 -14.72
N ASP A 240 25.08 23.16 -14.19
CA ASP A 240 24.61 22.38 -13.06
C ASP A 240 24.33 23.25 -11.81
N SER A 241 25.17 24.27 -11.55
CA SER A 241 24.97 25.22 -10.46
C SER A 241 23.69 26.04 -10.57
N VAL A 242 23.27 26.38 -11.81
CA VAL A 242 22.02 27.10 -12.09
C VAL A 242 20.84 26.16 -11.96
N ALA A 243 20.92 24.97 -12.55
CA ALA A 243 19.89 23.96 -12.45
C ALA A 243 19.57 23.59 -11.00
N GLN A 244 20.59 23.54 -10.11
CA GLN A 244 20.41 23.32 -8.69
C GLN A 244 19.61 24.43 -7.96
N GLN A 245 19.59 25.67 -8.48
CA GLN A 245 18.72 26.72 -7.93
C GLN A 245 17.25 26.45 -8.31
N PHE A 246 16.97 26.01 -9.54
CA PHE A 246 15.63 25.58 -9.92
C PHE A 246 15.13 24.39 -9.10
N GLU A 247 15.98 23.42 -8.77
CA GLU A 247 15.61 22.29 -7.91
C GLU A 247 14.99 22.70 -6.58
N GLN A 248 15.36 23.87 -6.07
CA GLN A 248 14.93 24.40 -4.79
C GLN A 248 13.59 25.18 -4.85
N LEU A 249 13.04 25.44 -6.03
CA LEU A 249 11.72 26.06 -6.13
C LEU A 249 10.65 25.11 -5.59
N TYR A 250 9.61 25.67 -4.97
CA TYR A 250 8.38 24.95 -4.69
C TYR A 250 7.52 24.88 -5.95
N ILE A 251 6.84 23.78 -6.14
CA ILE A 251 5.88 23.58 -7.21
C ILE A 251 4.65 22.85 -6.68
N TYR A 252 3.48 23.21 -7.17
CA TYR A 252 2.27 22.43 -6.98
C TYR A 252 2.23 21.30 -7.99
N TYR A 253 2.40 20.09 -7.51
CA TYR A 253 2.51 18.90 -8.34
C TYR A 253 1.88 17.69 -7.67
N ASN A 254 1.02 16.96 -8.39
CA ASN A 254 0.29 15.79 -7.86
C ASN A 254 -0.43 16.11 -6.53
N ASP A 255 -1.25 17.17 -6.56
CA ASP A 255 -2.07 17.65 -5.45
C ASP A 255 -1.32 17.94 -4.15
N ARG A 256 -0.05 18.31 -4.25
CA ARG A 256 0.76 18.74 -3.11
C ARG A 256 1.86 19.73 -3.50
N ILE A 257 2.40 20.40 -2.51
CA ILE A 257 3.57 21.27 -2.69
C ILE A 257 4.84 20.43 -2.52
N ALA A 258 5.69 20.41 -3.53
CA ALA A 258 6.91 19.62 -3.62
C ALA A 258 8.10 20.44 -4.10
N PRO A 259 9.36 19.96 -3.96
CA PRO A 259 10.49 20.49 -4.71
C PRO A 259 10.29 20.32 -6.22
N LEU A 260 10.68 21.31 -7.03
CA LEU A 260 10.65 21.21 -8.49
C LEU A 260 11.44 19.99 -8.99
N GLN A 261 12.50 19.59 -8.27
CA GLN A 261 13.25 18.35 -8.51
C GLN A 261 12.34 17.11 -8.58
N THR A 262 11.26 17.06 -7.80
CA THR A 262 10.32 15.92 -7.78
C THR A 262 9.59 15.78 -9.12
N MET A 263 9.06 16.90 -9.66
CA MET A 263 8.42 16.94 -10.97
C MET A 263 9.45 16.64 -12.09
N ALA A 264 10.62 17.26 -12.01
CA ALA A 264 11.70 17.06 -12.97
C ALA A 264 12.09 15.58 -13.10
N ARG A 265 12.25 14.92 -11.96
CA ARG A 265 12.53 13.48 -11.92
C ARG A 265 11.42 12.66 -12.54
N ASP A 266 10.17 12.95 -12.25
CA ASP A 266 9.02 12.22 -12.79
C ASP A 266 8.96 12.32 -14.31
N TYR A 267 9.05 13.53 -14.84
CA TYR A 267 8.99 13.79 -16.28
C TYR A 267 10.18 13.17 -17.03
N SER A 268 11.39 13.27 -16.46
CA SER A 268 12.58 12.64 -17.04
C SER A 268 12.47 11.11 -17.07
N LEU A 269 11.90 10.49 -16.00
CA LEU A 269 11.65 9.05 -15.96
C LEU A 269 10.57 8.60 -16.94
N LYS A 270 9.50 9.38 -17.12
CA LYS A 270 8.45 9.13 -18.11
C LYS A 270 8.99 9.20 -19.54
N ALA A 271 9.81 10.21 -19.83
CA ALA A 271 10.36 10.44 -21.16
C ALA A 271 11.47 9.44 -21.53
N TYR A 272 12.47 9.31 -20.66
CA TYR A 272 13.72 8.60 -20.98
C TYR A 272 13.95 7.33 -20.17
N GLY A 273 13.07 7.01 -19.20
CA GLY A 273 13.23 5.86 -18.31
C GLY A 273 14.42 5.97 -17.35
N LYS A 274 15.01 7.16 -17.23
CA LYS A 274 16.16 7.47 -16.37
C LYS A 274 15.94 8.78 -15.63
N ASN A 275 16.63 8.95 -14.49
CA ASN A 275 16.65 10.21 -13.75
C ASN A 275 17.68 11.17 -14.35
N GLY A 276 17.39 11.68 -15.56
CA GLY A 276 18.27 12.51 -16.37
C GLY A 276 18.50 11.92 -17.77
N TYR A 277 19.30 12.61 -18.57
CA TYR A 277 19.61 12.22 -19.96
C TYR A 277 21.10 12.38 -20.22
N GLU A 278 21.79 11.31 -20.57
CA GLU A 278 23.18 11.23 -21.03
C GLU A 278 24.18 12.13 -20.23
N GLY A 279 24.05 12.16 -18.90
CA GLY A 279 24.89 12.94 -17.98
C GLY A 279 24.21 14.18 -17.41
N TYR A 280 23.16 14.68 -18.04
CA TYR A 280 22.34 15.77 -17.50
C TYR A 280 21.43 15.30 -16.37
N SER A 281 21.25 16.13 -15.36
CA SER A 281 20.27 15.93 -14.29
C SER A 281 18.84 16.04 -14.84
N ALA A 282 17.87 15.49 -14.11
CA ALA A 282 16.47 15.62 -14.50
C ALA A 282 16.03 17.08 -14.60
N THR A 283 16.54 17.95 -13.76
CA THR A 283 16.25 19.40 -13.80
C THR A 283 16.86 20.06 -15.04
N GLN A 284 18.07 19.68 -15.43
CA GLN A 284 18.65 20.14 -16.69
C GLN A 284 17.83 19.68 -17.90
N VAL A 285 17.23 18.50 -17.85
CA VAL A 285 16.34 18.00 -18.92
C VAL A 285 15.09 18.87 -19.05
N ILE A 286 14.34 19.08 -17.95
CA ILE A 286 13.09 19.86 -18.05
C ILE A 286 13.32 21.34 -18.29
N THR A 287 14.37 21.92 -17.75
CA THR A 287 14.76 23.29 -18.09
C THR A 287 15.31 23.39 -19.53
N GLY A 288 15.86 22.29 -20.04
CA GLY A 288 16.19 22.15 -21.46
C GLY A 288 14.95 22.18 -22.35
N TRP A 289 13.88 21.49 -21.99
CA TRP A 289 12.60 21.55 -22.69
C TRP A 289 11.96 22.93 -22.62
N LEU A 290 12.07 23.63 -21.50
CA LEU A 290 11.50 24.96 -21.28
C LEU A 290 12.26 26.05 -22.07
N PHE A 291 13.61 26.06 -22.01
CA PHE A 291 14.42 27.17 -22.49
C PHE A 291 15.19 26.88 -23.79
N PHE A 292 15.30 25.60 -24.16
CA PHE A 292 16.04 25.16 -25.36
C PHE A 292 15.22 24.19 -26.20
N TYR A 293 13.93 24.43 -26.33
CA TYR A 293 12.97 23.48 -26.92
C TYR A 293 13.40 23.05 -28.34
N ASP A 294 13.87 23.97 -29.20
CA ASP A 294 14.27 23.68 -30.58
C ASP A 294 15.38 22.62 -30.69
N TRP A 295 16.22 22.52 -29.65
CA TRP A 295 17.29 21.54 -29.61
C TRP A 295 16.82 20.22 -28.95
N TRP A 296 15.86 20.29 -28.03
CA TRP A 296 15.39 19.13 -27.29
C TRP A 296 14.21 18.43 -27.97
N ASN A 297 13.45 19.08 -28.86
CA ASN A 297 12.32 18.47 -29.56
C ASN A 297 12.74 17.34 -30.50
N VAL A 298 13.98 17.36 -31.00
CA VAL A 298 14.56 16.32 -31.87
C VAL A 298 15.17 15.16 -31.09
N VAL A 299 15.29 15.27 -29.75
CA VAL A 299 15.80 14.18 -28.89
C VAL A 299 14.73 13.11 -28.78
N PRO A 300 15.00 11.86 -29.25
CA PRO A 300 13.98 10.82 -29.25
C PRO A 300 13.69 10.33 -27.83
N PHE A 301 12.42 10.06 -27.55
CA PHE A 301 12.03 9.39 -26.32
C PHE A 301 12.47 7.92 -26.32
N LYS A 302 12.78 7.40 -25.14
CA LYS A 302 13.02 5.98 -24.98
C LYS A 302 11.68 5.23 -24.93
N LEU A 303 11.34 4.53 -26.01
CA LEU A 303 10.19 3.63 -26.06
C LEU A 303 10.58 2.23 -25.56
N LYS A 304 9.75 1.59 -24.78
CA LYS A 304 9.88 0.16 -24.44
C LYS A 304 9.32 -0.67 -25.58
N ALA A 305 9.80 -1.89 -25.75
CA ALA A 305 9.41 -2.78 -26.87
C ALA A 305 7.88 -3.05 -26.97
N LYS A 306 7.12 -2.85 -25.90
CA LYS A 306 5.65 -2.92 -25.87
C LYS A 306 4.94 -1.56 -26.09
N GLU A 307 5.67 -0.46 -26.11
CA GLU A 307 5.15 0.92 -26.22
C GLU A 307 5.20 1.43 -27.68
N THR A 308 5.08 0.56 -28.68
CA THR A 308 5.17 0.90 -30.10
C THR A 308 3.91 1.55 -30.68
N GLY A 309 2.94 1.94 -29.82
CA GLY A 309 1.72 2.62 -30.27
C GLY A 309 1.90 4.14 -30.40
N THR A 310 1.26 4.73 -31.42
CA THR A 310 1.18 6.18 -31.63
C THR A 310 0.66 6.96 -30.41
N SER A 311 -0.17 6.33 -29.58
CA SER A 311 -0.75 6.92 -28.36
C SER A 311 0.29 7.20 -27.26
N VAL A 312 1.25 6.29 -27.04
CA VAL A 312 2.27 6.46 -25.98
C VAL A 312 3.31 7.52 -26.38
N GLN A 313 3.64 7.59 -27.65
CA GLN A 313 4.52 8.64 -28.15
C GLN A 313 3.85 10.01 -28.05
N ALA A 314 2.56 10.10 -28.39
CA ALA A 314 1.76 11.32 -28.25
C ALA A 314 1.65 11.76 -26.76
N GLU A 315 1.48 10.83 -25.83
CA GLU A 315 1.46 11.12 -24.39
C GLU A 315 2.80 11.71 -23.91
N LYS A 316 3.93 11.13 -24.33
CA LYS A 316 5.26 11.65 -23.97
C LYS A 316 5.53 13.02 -24.59
N GLU A 317 5.06 13.24 -25.81
CA GLU A 317 5.14 14.54 -26.47
C GLU A 317 4.27 15.58 -25.78
N SER A 318 3.06 15.22 -25.36
CA SER A 318 2.19 16.09 -24.55
C SER A 318 2.87 16.55 -23.27
N VAL A 319 3.55 15.63 -22.54
CA VAL A 319 4.33 15.95 -21.34
C VAL A 319 5.46 16.94 -21.65
N ARG A 320 6.18 16.75 -22.77
CA ARG A 320 7.25 17.68 -23.19
C ARG A 320 6.68 19.05 -23.54
N MET A 321 5.55 19.09 -24.24
CA MET A 321 4.87 20.34 -24.60
C MET A 321 4.35 21.08 -23.37
N GLU A 322 3.75 20.38 -22.40
CA GLU A 322 3.30 20.97 -21.13
C GLU A 322 4.44 21.68 -20.37
N VAL A 323 5.64 21.10 -20.41
CA VAL A 323 6.85 21.74 -19.86
C VAL A 323 7.34 22.88 -20.73
N ALA A 324 7.42 22.71 -22.04
CA ALA A 324 7.95 23.70 -22.98
C ALA A 324 7.09 24.97 -23.03
N THR A 325 5.79 24.84 -22.86
CA THR A 325 4.83 25.96 -22.76
C THR A 325 4.76 26.60 -21.37
N GLY A 326 5.49 26.09 -20.38
CA GLY A 326 5.43 26.59 -19.00
C GLY A 326 4.20 26.14 -18.20
N GLN A 327 3.23 25.45 -18.80
CA GLN A 327 1.99 25.00 -18.13
C GLN A 327 2.25 24.06 -16.94
N ALA A 328 3.32 23.25 -17.03
CA ALA A 328 3.75 22.41 -15.91
C ALA A 328 4.25 23.20 -14.69
N PHE A 329 4.66 24.47 -14.87
CA PHE A 329 5.32 25.27 -13.83
C PHE A 329 4.33 26.06 -12.97
N ARG A 330 3.52 25.36 -12.19
CA ARG A 330 2.65 26.00 -11.16
C ARG A 330 3.48 26.37 -9.94
N ILE A 331 4.25 27.45 -10.09
CA ILE A 331 5.24 27.90 -9.11
C ILE A 331 4.88 29.23 -8.44
N PHE A 332 3.78 29.88 -8.82
CA PHE A 332 3.36 31.17 -8.30
C PHE A 332 2.14 31.03 -7.40
N PRO A 333 2.28 31.06 -6.08
CA PRO A 333 1.14 31.02 -5.16
C PRO A 333 0.44 32.38 -5.09
N LEU A 334 -0.89 32.36 -5.06
CA LEU A 334 -1.73 33.51 -4.77
C LEU A 334 -2.76 33.14 -3.69
N ARG A 335 -3.15 34.12 -2.89
CA ARG A 335 -4.19 33.97 -1.89
C ARG A 335 -5.53 34.36 -2.50
N ILE A 336 -6.45 33.42 -2.64
CA ILE A 336 -7.71 33.54 -3.38
C ILE A 336 -8.88 33.31 -2.41
N ASP A 337 -9.90 34.15 -2.52
CA ASP A 337 -11.22 33.88 -1.92
C ASP A 337 -11.93 32.80 -2.79
N PRO A 338 -12.23 31.62 -2.23
CA PRO A 338 -12.86 30.55 -3.00
C PRO A 338 -14.25 30.86 -3.51
N ARG A 339 -14.92 31.89 -2.96
CA ARG A 339 -16.27 32.30 -3.37
C ARG A 339 -16.27 33.28 -4.56
N THR A 340 -15.31 34.19 -4.57
CA THR A 340 -15.24 35.25 -5.60
C THR A 340 -14.17 34.99 -6.66
N GLY A 341 -13.21 34.08 -6.39
CA GLY A 341 -12.06 33.86 -7.24
C GLY A 341 -11.04 35.02 -7.25
N GLN A 342 -11.23 36.04 -6.41
CA GLN A 342 -10.38 37.21 -6.34
C GLN A 342 -9.26 37.08 -5.32
N THR A 343 -8.17 37.85 -5.50
CA THR A 343 -7.08 37.90 -4.52
C THR A 343 -7.51 38.63 -3.25
N VAL A 344 -7.08 38.11 -2.10
CA VAL A 344 -7.36 38.68 -0.79
C VAL A 344 -6.09 38.83 0.04
N PRO A 345 -5.96 39.91 0.87
CA PRO A 345 -4.74 40.13 1.66
C PRO A 345 -4.61 39.18 2.84
N ALA A 346 -5.71 38.65 3.38
CA ALA A 346 -5.76 37.74 4.51
C ALA A 346 -6.99 36.82 4.40
N GLY A 347 -6.92 35.64 5.01
CA GLY A 347 -7.95 34.61 4.83
C GLY A 347 -7.84 33.96 3.45
N GLY A 348 -8.87 33.27 2.97
CA GLY A 348 -8.88 32.61 1.67
C GLY A 348 -7.98 31.38 1.58
N GLN A 349 -7.83 30.86 0.37
CA GLN A 349 -7.06 29.66 0.05
C GLN A 349 -5.82 30.01 -0.78
N ILE A 350 -4.69 29.36 -0.54
CA ILE A 350 -3.51 29.46 -1.39
C ILE A 350 -3.69 28.58 -2.61
N VAL A 351 -3.73 29.21 -3.80
CA VAL A 351 -3.82 28.55 -5.10
C VAL A 351 -2.54 28.81 -5.88
N TRP A 352 -2.02 27.78 -6.55
CA TRP A 352 -0.77 27.85 -7.31
C TRP A 352 -1.06 27.99 -8.81
N PHE A 353 -0.41 28.96 -9.42
CA PHE A 353 -0.57 29.29 -10.83
C PHE A 353 0.73 29.07 -11.61
N GLY A 354 0.57 28.68 -12.86
CA GLY A 354 1.60 28.76 -13.87
C GLY A 354 1.69 30.16 -14.47
N PRO A 355 2.72 30.45 -15.27
CA PRO A 355 2.85 31.78 -15.91
C PRO A 355 1.70 32.09 -16.88
N ASP A 356 1.08 31.10 -17.51
CA ASP A 356 0.01 31.26 -18.52
C ASP A 356 -1.40 30.97 -17.97
N ASP A 357 -1.51 30.50 -16.73
CA ASP A 357 -2.83 30.24 -16.13
C ASP A 357 -3.67 31.52 -16.04
N PRO A 358 -5.01 31.47 -16.17
CA PRO A 358 -5.88 32.61 -15.92
C PRO A 358 -5.64 33.17 -14.51
N LEU A 359 -5.23 34.44 -14.41
CA LEU A 359 -4.99 35.12 -13.14
C LEU A 359 -6.24 35.93 -12.72
N PRO A 360 -6.46 36.16 -11.42
CA PRO A 360 -7.56 37.00 -10.93
C PRO A 360 -7.49 38.44 -11.47
N ASP A 361 -8.65 39.01 -11.82
CA ASP A 361 -8.75 40.34 -12.42
C ASP A 361 -8.30 41.48 -11.49
N ASN A 362 -8.39 41.25 -10.17
CA ASN A 362 -7.99 42.24 -9.15
C ASN A 362 -6.52 42.10 -8.70
N LEU A 363 -5.71 41.36 -9.45
CA LEU A 363 -4.29 41.17 -9.11
C LEU A 363 -3.53 42.50 -9.34
N GLU A 364 -2.67 42.86 -8.37
CA GLU A 364 -1.77 43.99 -8.48
C GLU A 364 -0.86 43.85 -9.70
N TYR A 365 -0.73 44.97 -10.46
CA TYR A 365 0.00 44.98 -11.74
C TYR A 365 1.43 44.47 -11.63
N ASP A 366 2.18 44.89 -10.61
CA ASP A 366 3.57 44.44 -10.42
C ASP A 366 3.67 42.93 -10.17
N THR A 367 2.72 42.39 -9.42
CA THR A 367 2.61 40.94 -9.19
C THR A 367 2.21 40.21 -10.47
N TRP A 368 1.28 40.76 -11.24
CA TRP A 368 0.88 40.22 -12.54
C TRP A 368 2.06 40.16 -13.52
N VAL A 369 2.83 41.28 -13.64
CA VAL A 369 4.04 41.34 -14.48
C VAL A 369 5.07 40.32 -14.00
N PHE A 370 5.29 40.22 -12.68
CA PHE A 370 6.24 39.27 -12.12
C PHE A 370 5.87 37.82 -12.49
N ILE A 371 4.61 37.42 -12.37
CA ILE A 371 4.14 36.07 -12.71
C ILE A 371 4.31 35.82 -14.22
N ARG A 372 3.83 36.75 -15.06
CA ARG A 372 3.80 36.59 -16.52
C ARG A 372 5.19 36.62 -17.16
N ARG A 373 6.11 37.43 -16.63
CA ARG A 373 7.36 37.77 -17.29
C ARG A 373 8.62 37.16 -16.67
N SER A 374 8.52 36.52 -15.49
CA SER A 374 9.71 35.96 -14.83
C SER A 374 10.41 34.90 -15.65
N LEU A 375 9.65 33.98 -16.31
CA LEU A 375 10.25 32.93 -17.14
C LEU A 375 10.77 33.47 -18.48
N ASP A 376 10.09 34.46 -19.10
CA ASP A 376 10.56 35.16 -20.29
C ASP A 376 11.89 35.88 -20.02
N TYR A 377 11.95 36.60 -18.88
CA TYR A 377 13.19 37.28 -18.46
C TYR A 377 14.33 36.29 -18.24
N ILE A 378 14.05 35.17 -17.58
CA ILE A 378 15.05 34.09 -17.41
C ILE A 378 15.50 33.57 -18.77
N HIS A 379 14.60 33.41 -19.75
CA HIS A 379 14.93 32.95 -21.10
C HIS A 379 15.88 33.95 -21.80
N ASP A 380 15.59 35.24 -21.74
CA ASP A 380 16.45 36.26 -22.32
C ASP A 380 17.85 36.27 -21.67
N GLU A 381 17.96 36.22 -20.36
CA GLU A 381 19.22 36.17 -19.63
C GLU A 381 20.01 34.87 -19.92
N ILE A 382 19.33 33.77 -20.18
CA ILE A 382 19.96 32.50 -20.61
C ILE A 382 20.56 32.66 -21.99
N ARG A 383 19.87 33.33 -22.93
CA ARG A 383 20.37 33.62 -24.28
C ARG A 383 21.64 34.47 -24.24
N ASP A 384 21.66 35.44 -23.34
CA ASP A 384 22.82 36.33 -23.10
C ASP A 384 23.90 35.71 -22.21
N ARG A 385 23.68 34.48 -21.72
CA ARG A 385 24.57 33.73 -20.81
C ARG A 385 24.81 34.45 -19.49
N ASN A 386 23.90 35.27 -19.03
CA ASN A 386 23.96 35.98 -17.76
C ASN A 386 23.46 35.13 -16.60
N TRP A 387 24.23 34.13 -16.22
CA TRP A 387 23.86 33.16 -15.17
C TRP A 387 23.66 33.78 -13.79
N ALA A 388 24.25 34.95 -13.54
CA ALA A 388 24.07 35.67 -12.29
C ALA A 388 22.62 36.19 -12.15
N ASP A 389 22.08 36.78 -13.21
CA ASP A 389 20.73 37.31 -13.21
C ASP A 389 19.66 36.22 -13.30
N VAL A 390 19.91 35.15 -14.05
CA VAL A 390 19.11 33.93 -13.98
C VAL A 390 18.99 33.44 -12.54
N THR A 391 20.11 33.28 -11.83
CA THR A 391 20.12 32.82 -10.44
C THR A 391 19.41 33.80 -9.51
N ARG A 392 19.57 35.12 -9.71
CA ARG A 392 18.89 36.17 -8.93
C ARG A 392 17.38 36.07 -9.10
N THR A 393 16.89 35.91 -10.33
CA THR A 393 15.46 35.81 -10.64
C THR A 393 14.84 34.53 -10.03
N VAL A 394 15.52 33.38 -10.15
CA VAL A 394 15.08 32.14 -9.54
C VAL A 394 14.98 32.27 -8.00
N ARG A 395 15.94 32.95 -7.38
CA ARG A 395 15.89 33.26 -5.94
C ARG A 395 14.76 34.23 -5.58
N ALA A 396 14.47 35.20 -6.45
CA ALA A 396 13.33 36.12 -6.28
C ALA A 396 12.01 35.34 -6.30
N ILE A 397 11.83 34.41 -7.26
CA ILE A 397 10.66 33.51 -7.28
C ILE A 397 10.59 32.72 -5.96
N ARG A 398 11.67 32.15 -5.51
CA ARG A 398 11.70 31.39 -4.24
C ARG A 398 11.32 32.27 -3.04
N SER A 399 11.82 33.48 -3.00
CA SER A 399 11.48 34.44 -1.93
C SER A 399 10.00 34.84 -1.96
N TYR A 400 9.46 35.06 -3.15
CA TYR A 400 8.03 35.31 -3.34
C TYR A 400 7.18 34.13 -2.84
N GLN A 401 7.54 32.88 -3.19
CA GLN A 401 6.84 31.69 -2.72
C GLN A 401 6.81 31.60 -1.20
N VAL A 402 7.96 31.83 -0.55
CA VAL A 402 8.04 31.79 0.92
C VAL A 402 7.23 32.90 1.56
N LYS A 403 7.26 34.12 1.00
CA LYS A 403 6.49 35.25 1.53
C LYS A 403 4.98 35.03 1.42
N THR A 404 4.52 34.51 0.29
CA THR A 404 3.07 34.41 -0.03
C THR A 404 2.42 33.18 0.57
N ALA A 405 3.13 32.05 0.62
CA ALA A 405 2.55 30.74 0.94
C ALA A 405 3.14 30.11 2.22
N ALA A 406 3.83 30.86 3.10
CA ALA A 406 4.54 30.35 4.27
C ALA A 406 3.73 29.34 5.11
N GLU A 407 2.44 29.58 5.27
CA GLU A 407 1.54 28.78 6.11
C GLU A 407 1.25 27.37 5.58
N VAL A 408 1.37 27.18 4.26
CA VAL A 408 1.09 25.88 3.60
C VAL A 408 2.34 25.16 3.09
N LEU A 409 3.50 25.82 3.13
CA LEU A 409 4.75 25.23 2.68
C LEU A 409 5.21 24.10 3.60
N PRO A 410 5.78 23.02 3.06
CA PRO A 410 6.47 22.02 3.86
C PRO A 410 7.65 22.68 4.60
N THR A 411 7.94 22.22 5.80
CA THR A 411 9.11 22.71 6.55
C THR A 411 10.40 22.46 5.75
N ASP A 412 11.42 23.31 5.93
CA ASP A 412 12.72 23.16 5.26
C ASP A 412 13.36 21.78 5.49
N ARG A 413 13.08 21.15 6.63
CA ARG A 413 13.54 19.78 6.92
C ARG A 413 12.84 18.76 6.04
N ARG A 414 11.51 18.87 5.86
CA ARG A 414 10.74 18.01 4.95
C ARG A 414 11.16 18.20 3.50
N PHE A 415 11.32 19.43 3.07
CA PHE A 415 11.77 19.78 1.74
C PHE A 415 13.13 19.15 1.41
N ARG A 416 14.13 19.33 2.31
CA ARG A 416 15.44 18.71 2.15
C ARG A 416 15.40 17.17 2.21
N ALA A 417 14.58 16.61 3.08
CA ALA A 417 14.38 15.15 3.17
C ALA A 417 13.86 14.58 1.85
N GLU A 418 12.95 15.30 1.17
CA GLU A 418 12.43 14.88 -0.14
C GLU A 418 13.51 14.95 -1.23
N MET A 419 14.31 16.00 -1.26
CA MET A 419 15.44 16.09 -2.19
C MET A 419 16.46 14.94 -1.97
N ILE A 420 16.74 14.58 -0.70
CA ILE A 420 17.59 13.43 -0.38
C ILE A 420 16.92 12.13 -0.83
N HIS A 421 15.65 11.91 -0.51
CA HIS A 421 14.89 10.74 -0.93
C HIS A 421 14.94 10.56 -2.46
N ASN A 422 14.72 11.63 -3.24
CA ASN A 422 14.77 11.60 -4.69
C ASN A 422 16.14 11.16 -5.25
N ARG A 423 17.22 11.43 -4.54
CA ARG A 423 18.60 11.03 -4.93
C ARG A 423 18.88 9.56 -4.62
N ILE A 424 18.44 9.07 -3.44
CA ILE A 424 18.80 7.74 -2.92
C ILE A 424 17.79 6.64 -3.22
N ALA A 425 16.51 6.97 -3.44
CA ALA A 425 15.46 5.99 -3.69
C ALA A 425 15.58 5.37 -5.11
N ARG A 426 16.53 4.43 -5.25
CA ARG A 426 16.84 3.70 -6.49
C ARG A 426 16.78 2.18 -6.22
N PRO A 427 15.59 1.57 -6.14
CA PRO A 427 15.46 0.15 -5.76
C PRO A 427 16.06 -0.82 -6.78
N MET A 428 16.33 -0.39 -8.01
CA MET A 428 16.88 -1.20 -9.09
C MET A 428 18.24 -1.85 -8.72
N ILE A 429 19.16 -1.06 -8.13
CA ILE A 429 20.49 -1.56 -7.77
C ILE A 429 20.41 -2.61 -6.65
N PRO A 430 19.77 -2.32 -5.49
CA PRO A 430 19.66 -3.32 -4.42
C PRO A 430 18.82 -4.55 -4.82
N PHE A 431 17.81 -4.43 -5.71
CA PHE A 431 17.10 -5.62 -6.16
C PHE A 431 17.98 -6.54 -7.00
N MET A 432 18.72 -6.00 -7.98
CA MET A 432 19.62 -6.82 -8.82
C MET A 432 20.68 -7.50 -7.97
N ALA A 433 21.31 -6.75 -7.07
CA ALA A 433 22.30 -7.31 -6.15
C ALA A 433 21.71 -8.41 -5.24
N SER A 434 20.57 -8.13 -4.61
CA SER A 434 19.92 -9.09 -3.70
C SER A 434 19.48 -10.36 -4.44
N LEU A 435 18.85 -10.24 -5.60
CA LEU A 435 18.36 -11.38 -6.35
C LEU A 435 19.53 -12.25 -6.83
N THR A 436 20.57 -11.65 -7.41
CA THR A 436 21.75 -12.37 -7.91
C THR A 436 22.49 -13.09 -6.78
N ILE A 437 22.82 -12.35 -5.70
CA ILE A 437 23.50 -12.91 -4.52
C ILE A 437 22.62 -13.99 -3.89
N GLY A 438 21.34 -13.75 -3.76
CA GLY A 438 20.38 -14.68 -3.19
C GLY A 438 20.32 -16.01 -3.93
N ILE A 439 20.18 -15.98 -5.26
CA ILE A 439 20.14 -17.20 -6.09
C ILE A 439 21.44 -17.98 -5.97
N VAL A 440 22.59 -17.32 -6.12
CA VAL A 440 23.91 -17.97 -6.02
C VAL A 440 24.10 -18.65 -4.65
N LEU A 441 23.84 -17.89 -3.58
CA LEU A 441 23.98 -18.42 -2.22
C LEU A 441 22.93 -19.50 -1.89
N PHE A 442 21.74 -19.43 -2.47
CA PHE A 442 20.70 -20.45 -2.28
C PHE A 442 21.11 -21.78 -2.91
N VAL A 443 21.66 -21.76 -4.12
CA VAL A 443 22.20 -22.98 -4.78
C VAL A 443 23.38 -23.53 -3.99
N ILE A 444 24.35 -22.69 -3.62
CA ILE A 444 25.51 -23.12 -2.82
C ILE A 444 25.04 -23.68 -1.46
N GLY A 445 24.13 -23.01 -0.79
CA GLY A 445 23.56 -23.46 0.48
C GLY A 445 22.86 -24.82 0.38
N GLY A 446 22.10 -25.04 -0.70
CA GLY A 446 21.47 -26.33 -0.98
C GLY A 446 22.49 -27.48 -1.18
N LEU A 447 23.55 -27.20 -1.93
CA LEU A 447 24.65 -28.16 -2.14
C LEU A 447 25.41 -28.46 -0.84
N LEU A 448 25.70 -27.45 -0.03
CA LEU A 448 26.35 -27.62 1.25
C LEU A 448 25.48 -28.43 2.22
N MET A 449 24.18 -28.10 2.29
CA MET A 449 23.23 -28.83 3.12
C MET A 449 23.08 -30.28 2.71
N ALA A 450 23.05 -30.57 1.41
CA ALA A 450 23.06 -31.95 0.90
C ALA A 450 24.31 -32.74 1.32
N ARG A 451 25.44 -32.05 1.50
CA ARG A 451 26.71 -32.61 1.97
C ARG A 451 26.87 -32.54 3.49
N ARG A 452 25.84 -32.15 4.24
CA ARG A 452 25.86 -31.90 5.70
C ARG A 452 26.93 -30.89 6.12
N ARG A 453 27.25 -29.93 5.25
CA ARG A 453 28.21 -28.85 5.51
C ARG A 453 27.49 -27.53 5.68
N ASP A 454 28.08 -26.65 6.42
CA ASP A 454 27.59 -25.27 6.65
C ASP A 454 28.38 -24.29 5.76
N PHE A 455 27.80 -23.08 5.60
CA PHE A 455 28.55 -22.00 4.96
C PHE A 455 29.83 -21.66 5.75
N PRO A 456 30.93 -21.37 5.05
CA PRO A 456 32.12 -20.78 5.66
C PRO A 456 31.77 -19.49 6.43
N VAL A 457 32.52 -19.19 7.51
CA VAL A 457 32.23 -18.03 8.35
C VAL A 457 32.30 -16.73 7.58
N ALA A 458 33.28 -16.55 6.70
CA ALA A 458 33.33 -15.34 5.91
C ALA A 458 32.09 -15.13 5.06
N VAL A 459 31.56 -16.20 4.47
CA VAL A 459 30.28 -16.12 3.73
C VAL A 459 29.15 -15.71 4.69
N LYS A 460 29.10 -16.26 5.91
CA LYS A 460 28.12 -15.86 6.92
C LYS A 460 28.27 -14.40 7.35
N VAL A 461 29.51 -13.94 7.56
CA VAL A 461 29.82 -12.54 7.90
C VAL A 461 29.48 -11.62 6.73
N MET A 462 29.87 -11.98 5.51
CA MET A 462 29.49 -11.24 4.30
C MET A 462 27.95 -11.13 4.15
N MET A 463 27.25 -12.25 4.27
CA MET A 463 25.78 -12.24 4.23
C MET A 463 25.19 -11.32 5.30
N GLN A 464 25.78 -11.31 6.52
CA GLN A 464 25.30 -10.43 7.58
C GLN A 464 25.56 -8.94 7.29
N ILE A 465 26.74 -8.60 6.77
CA ILE A 465 27.06 -7.23 6.36
C ILE A 465 26.09 -6.75 5.28
N LEU A 466 25.87 -7.57 4.25
CA LEU A 466 24.93 -7.26 3.16
C LEU A 466 23.48 -7.14 3.66
N THR A 467 23.05 -8.03 4.58
CA THR A 467 21.71 -7.94 5.20
C THR A 467 21.57 -6.66 6.00
N THR A 468 22.61 -6.29 6.76
CA THR A 468 22.59 -5.03 7.55
C THR A 468 22.56 -3.82 6.63
N ALA A 469 23.35 -3.81 5.57
CA ALA A 469 23.35 -2.73 4.58
C ALA A 469 21.99 -2.59 3.89
N LEU A 470 21.38 -3.69 3.49
CA LEU A 470 20.03 -3.72 2.91
C LEU A 470 19.00 -3.19 3.91
N PHE A 471 19.04 -3.65 5.16
CA PHE A 471 18.14 -3.19 6.22
C PHE A 471 18.26 -1.69 6.45
N LEU A 472 19.48 -1.15 6.55
CA LEU A 472 19.73 0.28 6.77
C LEU A 472 19.26 1.11 5.57
N TYR A 473 19.53 0.66 4.35
CA TYR A 473 19.06 1.30 3.13
C TYR A 473 17.53 1.39 3.08
N LEU A 474 16.85 0.26 3.31
CA LEU A 474 15.40 0.20 3.31
C LEU A 474 14.79 1.02 4.45
N THR A 475 15.39 0.99 5.63
CA THR A 475 14.97 1.83 6.78
C THR A 475 15.07 3.32 6.45
N LEU A 476 16.17 3.73 5.80
CA LEU A 476 16.36 5.13 5.40
C LEU A 476 15.32 5.55 4.34
N VAL A 477 15.14 4.75 3.28
CA VAL A 477 14.19 5.07 2.19
C VAL A 477 12.74 5.12 2.71
N LEU A 478 12.31 4.11 3.47
CA LEU A 478 10.96 4.06 4.04
C LEU A 478 10.75 5.13 5.12
N GLY A 479 11.74 5.37 5.96
CA GLY A 479 11.70 6.41 7.00
C GLY A 479 11.59 7.82 6.42
N LEU A 480 12.37 8.12 5.37
CA LEU A 480 12.25 9.39 4.65
C LEU A 480 10.88 9.53 3.99
N ARG A 481 10.38 8.46 3.34
CA ARG A 481 9.07 8.48 2.71
C ARG A 481 7.97 8.73 3.73
N TRP A 482 8.02 8.08 4.90
CA TRP A 482 7.10 8.33 6.01
C TRP A 482 7.17 9.77 6.51
N TYR A 483 8.38 10.27 6.73
CA TYR A 483 8.58 11.65 7.22
C TYR A 483 8.06 12.70 6.23
N ILE A 484 8.26 12.49 4.92
CA ILE A 484 7.81 13.40 3.87
C ILE A 484 6.28 13.36 3.72
N SER A 485 5.69 12.18 3.66
CA SER A 485 4.24 12.01 3.47
C SER A 485 3.42 12.37 4.72
N GLY A 486 4.00 12.23 5.92
CA GLY A 486 3.30 12.38 7.20
C GLY A 486 2.46 11.17 7.60
N HIS A 487 2.44 10.10 6.80
CA HIS A 487 1.74 8.85 7.09
C HIS A 487 2.63 7.63 6.87
N ALA A 488 2.28 6.50 7.50
CA ALA A 488 3.04 5.26 7.33
C ALA A 488 3.03 4.80 5.85
N PRO A 489 4.17 4.27 5.32
CA PRO A 489 4.29 3.86 3.92
C PRO A 489 3.59 2.52 3.66
N LEU A 490 2.28 2.47 3.91
CA LEU A 490 1.40 1.30 3.79
C LEU A 490 0.40 1.42 2.64
N ALA A 491 0.37 2.58 1.97
CA ALA A 491 -0.45 2.84 0.80
C ALA A 491 0.37 2.72 -0.49
N GLY A 492 -0.26 2.18 -1.53
CA GLY A 492 0.33 1.99 -2.85
C GLY A 492 1.31 0.82 -2.94
N SER A 493 1.31 0.17 -4.12
CA SER A 493 2.06 -1.07 -4.38
C SER A 493 3.56 -0.94 -4.14
N TYR A 494 4.17 0.19 -4.53
CA TYR A 494 5.60 0.43 -4.30
C TYR A 494 5.98 0.42 -2.81
N SER A 495 5.26 1.19 -1.99
CA SER A 495 5.57 1.33 -0.57
C SER A 495 5.42 -0.01 0.17
N VAL A 496 4.38 -0.74 -0.17
CA VAL A 496 4.08 -2.07 0.39
C VAL A 496 5.15 -3.09 0.02
N MET A 497 5.60 -3.12 -1.24
CA MET A 497 6.67 -4.02 -1.67
C MET A 497 8.02 -3.70 -1.03
N MET A 498 8.35 -2.41 -0.87
CA MET A 498 9.55 -1.98 -0.15
C MET A 498 9.48 -2.34 1.35
N LEU A 499 8.30 -2.22 1.95
CA LEU A 499 8.05 -2.67 3.33
C LEU A 499 8.26 -4.19 3.46
N MET A 500 7.76 -5.00 2.52
CA MET A 500 8.00 -6.44 2.52
C MET A 500 9.50 -6.76 2.46
N ALA A 501 10.27 -6.09 1.58
CA ALA A 501 11.73 -6.25 1.54
C ALA A 501 12.39 -5.92 2.89
N TRP A 502 11.91 -4.88 3.56
CA TRP A 502 12.37 -4.48 4.89
C TRP A 502 12.06 -5.54 5.95
N LEU A 503 10.82 -6.07 5.98
CA LEU A 503 10.40 -7.16 6.87
C LEU A 503 11.22 -8.43 6.64
N VAL A 504 11.51 -8.76 5.38
CA VAL A 504 12.42 -9.87 5.02
C VAL A 504 13.79 -9.67 5.66
N SER A 505 14.36 -8.47 5.58
CA SER A 505 15.68 -8.19 6.14
C SER A 505 15.72 -8.33 7.68
N ILE A 506 14.61 -8.03 8.36
CA ILE A 506 14.42 -8.31 9.79
C ILE A 506 14.41 -9.83 10.05
N ALA A 507 13.61 -10.58 9.28
CA ALA A 507 13.54 -12.03 9.40
C ALA A 507 14.90 -12.71 9.16
N MET A 508 15.65 -12.25 8.14
CA MET A 508 17.03 -12.69 7.88
C MET A 508 17.93 -12.50 9.09
N THR A 509 17.84 -11.35 9.75
CA THR A 509 18.66 -11.03 10.92
C THR A 509 18.23 -11.84 12.15
N ALA A 510 16.93 -11.97 12.40
CA ALA A 510 16.37 -12.65 13.56
C ALA A 510 16.62 -14.17 13.52
N LEU A 511 16.46 -14.80 12.35
CA LEU A 511 16.48 -16.26 12.19
C LEU A 511 17.85 -16.81 11.77
N ARG A 512 18.84 -15.98 11.45
CA ARG A 512 20.16 -16.38 10.94
C ARG A 512 20.90 -17.42 11.77
N ARG A 513 20.75 -17.35 13.11
CA ARG A 513 21.42 -18.29 14.04
C ARG A 513 20.74 -19.64 14.05
N SER A 514 19.43 -19.69 13.85
CA SER A 514 18.63 -20.92 13.87
C SER A 514 18.56 -21.57 12.48
N LEU A 515 18.73 -20.79 11.42
CA LEU A 515 18.61 -21.26 10.03
C LEU A 515 19.55 -20.48 9.10
N PRO A 516 20.80 -20.93 8.90
CA PRO A 516 21.75 -20.20 8.04
C PRO A 516 21.28 -19.98 6.61
N ILE A 517 20.41 -20.84 6.08
CA ILE A 517 19.85 -20.74 4.72
C ILE A 517 18.80 -19.61 4.61
N ILE A 518 18.35 -19.01 5.72
CA ILE A 518 17.34 -17.94 5.71
C ILE A 518 17.85 -16.68 4.99
N GLN A 519 19.16 -16.39 5.08
CA GLN A 519 19.72 -15.20 4.44
C GLN A 519 19.71 -15.31 2.90
N PRO A 520 20.19 -16.41 2.27
CA PRO A 520 20.00 -16.63 0.83
C PRO A 520 18.54 -16.55 0.38
N MET A 521 17.63 -17.21 1.10
CA MET A 521 16.19 -17.15 0.82
C MET A 521 15.65 -15.73 0.94
N GLY A 522 16.04 -15.01 1.96
CA GLY A 522 15.64 -13.64 2.20
C GLY A 522 16.16 -12.69 1.11
N PHE A 523 17.38 -12.85 0.63
CA PHE A 523 17.90 -12.07 -0.50
C PHE A 523 17.07 -12.30 -1.78
N ILE A 524 16.68 -13.54 -2.07
CA ILE A 524 15.79 -13.84 -3.20
C ILE A 524 14.45 -13.12 -3.02
N LEU A 525 13.81 -13.26 -1.86
CA LEU A 525 12.49 -12.70 -1.59
C LEU A 525 12.53 -11.16 -1.57
N ALA A 526 13.53 -10.56 -0.90
CA ALA A 526 13.73 -9.11 -0.90
C ALA A 526 14.03 -8.58 -2.32
N GLY A 527 14.84 -9.29 -3.09
CA GLY A 527 15.10 -8.96 -4.49
C GLY A 527 13.82 -8.99 -5.32
N PHE A 528 13.01 -10.04 -5.18
CA PHE A 528 11.72 -10.13 -5.88
C PHE A 528 10.74 -9.00 -5.51
N THR A 529 10.59 -8.70 -4.22
CA THR A 529 9.68 -7.63 -3.79
C THR A 529 10.15 -6.26 -4.28
N MET A 530 11.45 -5.97 -4.25
CA MET A 530 12.01 -4.74 -4.82
C MET A 530 11.89 -4.68 -6.35
N LEU A 531 12.01 -5.82 -7.05
CA LEU A 531 11.74 -5.91 -8.49
C LEU A 531 10.30 -5.51 -8.79
N VAL A 532 9.34 -6.11 -8.05
CA VAL A 532 7.91 -5.79 -8.21
C VAL A 532 7.65 -4.31 -7.91
N ALA A 533 8.25 -3.75 -6.86
CA ALA A 533 8.17 -2.32 -6.56
C ALA A 533 8.62 -1.47 -7.75
N SER A 534 9.73 -1.86 -8.40
CA SER A 534 10.29 -1.13 -9.54
C SER A 534 9.45 -1.26 -10.82
N LEU A 535 8.72 -2.37 -10.98
CA LEU A 535 7.83 -2.60 -12.12
C LEU A 535 6.45 -1.94 -11.92
N ALA A 536 5.96 -1.91 -10.69
CA ALA A 536 4.66 -1.30 -10.36
C ALA A 536 4.67 0.22 -10.56
N SER A 537 5.79 0.87 -10.26
CA SER A 537 5.97 2.31 -10.49
C SER A 537 7.44 2.63 -10.73
N SER A 538 7.73 3.19 -11.90
CA SER A 538 9.07 3.68 -12.24
C SER A 538 9.44 4.92 -11.42
N ASN A 539 8.45 5.73 -11.04
CA ASN A 539 8.58 6.86 -10.11
C ASN A 539 7.41 6.88 -9.13
N PRO A 540 7.55 6.24 -7.96
CA PRO A 540 6.49 6.14 -6.98
C PRO A 540 6.23 7.50 -6.31
N GLN A 541 5.14 8.14 -6.71
CA GLN A 541 4.74 9.43 -6.17
C GLN A 541 4.48 9.33 -4.65
N ILE A 542 4.77 10.43 -3.95
CA ILE A 542 4.33 10.64 -2.59
C ILE A 542 3.06 11.50 -2.68
N THR A 543 1.90 10.94 -2.35
CA THR A 543 0.60 11.61 -2.43
C THR A 543 -0.05 11.66 -1.06
N HIS A 544 -1.06 12.51 -0.91
CA HIS A 544 -1.94 12.47 0.25
C HIS A 544 -2.76 11.17 0.27
N LEU A 545 -3.13 10.73 1.47
CA LEU A 545 -4.05 9.60 1.62
C LEU A 545 -5.49 10.05 1.35
N MET A 546 -6.25 9.21 0.68
CA MET A 546 -7.71 9.39 0.64
C MET A 546 -8.28 9.31 2.07
N PRO A 547 -9.35 10.05 2.38
CA PRO A 547 -9.90 10.14 3.73
C PRO A 547 -10.16 8.78 4.39
N VAL A 548 -10.75 7.85 3.66
CA VAL A 548 -11.07 6.50 4.15
C VAL A 548 -9.82 5.69 4.56
N LEU A 549 -8.65 5.99 3.99
CA LEU A 549 -7.40 5.29 4.27
C LEU A 549 -6.64 5.81 5.50
N GLN A 550 -7.12 6.87 6.15
CA GLN A 550 -6.45 7.49 7.31
C GLN A 550 -6.67 6.73 8.64
N SER A 551 -7.23 5.54 8.60
CA SER A 551 -7.51 4.74 9.79
C SER A 551 -6.28 4.01 10.32
N PRO A 552 -5.94 4.14 11.63
CA PRO A 552 -4.88 3.35 12.26
C PRO A 552 -5.17 1.84 12.21
N LEU A 553 -6.44 1.46 12.25
CA LEU A 553 -6.87 0.05 12.19
C LEU A 553 -6.57 -0.55 10.81
N LEU A 554 -6.79 0.21 9.73
CA LEU A 554 -6.40 -0.18 8.38
C LEU A 554 -4.88 -0.35 8.27
N SER A 555 -4.12 0.61 8.82
CA SER A 555 -2.65 0.52 8.82
C SER A 555 -2.15 -0.76 9.50
N LEU A 556 -2.75 -1.13 10.64
CA LEU A 556 -2.42 -2.37 11.35
C LEU A 556 -2.83 -3.61 10.56
N HIS A 557 -4.02 -3.59 9.93
CA HIS A 557 -4.48 -4.65 9.02
C HIS A 557 -3.46 -4.89 7.89
N VAL A 558 -3.09 -3.84 7.14
CA VAL A 558 -2.14 -3.94 6.03
C VAL A 558 -0.78 -4.47 6.51
N LEU A 559 -0.29 -3.98 7.66
CA LEU A 559 0.96 -4.47 8.24
C LEU A 559 0.90 -5.99 8.52
N CYS A 560 -0.17 -6.48 9.15
CA CYS A 560 -0.36 -7.91 9.42
C CYS A 560 -0.39 -8.72 8.12
N MET A 561 -1.11 -8.27 7.10
CA MET A 561 -1.17 -8.95 5.80
C MET A 561 0.22 -9.05 5.18
N MET A 562 1.01 -7.96 5.17
CA MET A 562 2.34 -7.95 4.57
C MET A 562 3.35 -8.82 5.34
N VAL A 563 3.29 -8.80 6.67
CA VAL A 563 4.11 -9.71 7.51
C VAL A 563 3.78 -11.17 7.16
N SER A 564 2.50 -11.53 7.09
CA SER A 564 2.09 -12.92 6.79
C SER A 564 2.52 -13.36 5.39
N TYR A 565 2.33 -12.52 4.37
CA TYR A 565 2.77 -12.84 2.99
C TYR A 565 4.28 -13.00 2.88
N THR A 566 5.04 -12.18 3.62
CA THR A 566 6.50 -12.33 3.74
C THR A 566 6.87 -13.68 4.33
N LEU A 567 6.22 -14.10 5.40
CA LEU A 567 6.46 -15.40 6.04
C LEU A 567 6.06 -16.57 5.13
N PHE A 568 4.95 -16.47 4.38
CA PHE A 568 4.56 -17.49 3.40
C PHE A 568 5.55 -17.59 2.23
N GLY A 569 6.15 -16.47 1.81
CA GLY A 569 7.24 -16.48 0.85
C GLY A 569 8.46 -17.28 1.36
N LEU A 570 8.82 -17.11 2.63
CA LEU A 570 9.87 -17.91 3.27
C LEU A 570 9.48 -19.39 3.39
N VAL A 571 8.21 -19.70 3.70
CA VAL A 571 7.68 -21.08 3.72
C VAL A 571 7.80 -21.73 2.33
N ALA A 572 7.47 -21.00 1.27
CA ALA A 572 7.59 -21.52 -0.09
C ALA A 572 9.04 -21.78 -0.50
N LEU A 573 9.97 -20.85 -0.22
CA LEU A 573 11.40 -21.03 -0.52
C LEU A 573 12.01 -22.17 0.30
N THR A 574 11.63 -22.31 1.57
CA THR A 574 12.03 -23.47 2.39
C THR A 574 11.43 -24.76 1.84
N GLY A 575 10.21 -24.71 1.29
CA GLY A 575 9.58 -25.82 0.58
C GLY A 575 10.38 -26.26 -0.66
N ILE A 576 10.77 -25.31 -1.52
CA ILE A 576 11.64 -25.55 -2.67
C ILE A 576 12.94 -26.21 -2.23
N MET A 577 13.59 -25.67 -1.19
CA MET A 577 14.82 -26.26 -0.65
C MET A 577 14.59 -27.69 -0.16
N GLY A 578 13.47 -27.96 0.52
CA GLY A 578 13.11 -29.29 1.02
C GLY A 578 12.86 -30.32 -0.09
N LEU A 579 12.30 -29.89 -1.23
CA LEU A 579 12.10 -30.76 -2.41
C LEU A 579 13.41 -31.13 -3.10
N ILE A 580 14.38 -30.24 -3.11
CA ILE A 580 15.71 -30.47 -3.72
C ILE A 580 16.54 -31.45 -2.87
N GLN A 581 16.28 -31.55 -1.55
CA GLN A 581 17.04 -32.42 -0.66
C GLN A 581 16.69 -33.92 -0.88
N ARG A 582 17.69 -34.72 -1.17
CA ARG A 582 17.53 -36.18 -1.28
C ARG A 582 17.53 -36.89 0.09
N ASN A 583 18.19 -36.29 1.09
CA ASN A 583 18.27 -36.82 2.45
C ASN A 583 16.98 -36.52 3.22
N GLU A 584 16.26 -37.57 3.65
CA GLU A 584 15.03 -37.47 4.38
C GLU A 584 15.16 -36.73 5.72
N ASP A 585 16.26 -36.88 6.46
CA ASP A 585 16.47 -36.19 7.73
C ASP A 585 16.59 -34.69 7.54
N THR A 586 17.24 -34.26 6.45
CA THR A 586 17.33 -32.84 6.07
C THR A 586 15.96 -32.32 5.64
N ALA A 587 15.19 -33.08 4.87
CA ALA A 587 13.84 -32.71 4.46
C ALA A 587 12.90 -32.62 5.66
N ARG A 588 12.97 -33.54 6.64
CA ARG A 588 12.21 -33.46 7.91
C ARG A 588 12.59 -32.25 8.74
N MET A 589 13.87 -31.91 8.82
CA MET A 589 14.34 -30.71 9.51
C MET A 589 13.76 -29.44 8.85
N LEU A 590 13.81 -29.33 7.51
CA LEU A 590 13.25 -28.20 6.78
C LEU A 590 11.73 -28.11 6.93
N ARG A 591 11.03 -29.25 7.09
CA ARG A 591 9.60 -29.26 7.44
C ARG A 591 9.36 -28.65 8.83
N ASP A 592 10.17 -29.01 9.83
CA ASP A 592 10.04 -28.43 11.18
C ASP A 592 10.33 -26.92 11.16
N VAL A 593 11.30 -26.46 10.36
CA VAL A 593 11.55 -25.04 10.10
C VAL A 593 10.31 -24.39 9.48
N ASN A 594 9.75 -24.99 8.44
CA ASN A 594 8.53 -24.49 7.80
C ASN A 594 7.38 -24.38 8.80
N LEU A 595 7.13 -25.38 9.62
CA LEU A 595 6.09 -25.33 10.65
C LEU A 595 6.33 -24.19 11.64
N THR A 596 7.58 -23.94 12.03
CA THR A 596 7.93 -22.83 12.94
C THR A 596 7.61 -21.45 12.34
N ILE A 597 7.74 -21.28 11.04
CA ILE A 597 7.40 -20.06 10.30
C ILE A 597 5.89 -20.02 10.01
N LEU A 598 5.30 -21.16 9.67
CA LEU A 598 3.90 -21.28 9.25
C LEU A 598 2.91 -20.93 10.36
N TYR A 599 3.15 -21.34 11.61
CA TYR A 599 2.25 -21.02 12.73
C TYR A 599 2.06 -19.50 12.91
N PRO A 600 3.13 -18.69 13.07
CA PRO A 600 2.96 -17.24 13.15
C PRO A 600 2.40 -16.64 11.85
N ALA A 601 2.74 -17.18 10.68
CA ALA A 601 2.24 -16.68 9.40
C ALA A 601 0.70 -16.79 9.31
N VAL A 602 0.15 -17.96 9.61
CA VAL A 602 -1.31 -18.20 9.62
C VAL A 602 -2.00 -17.37 10.72
N PHE A 603 -1.39 -17.28 11.91
CA PHE A 603 -1.92 -16.45 12.98
C PHE A 603 -2.02 -14.98 12.58
N ILE A 604 -0.92 -14.42 12.03
CA ILE A 604 -0.88 -13.00 11.64
C ILE A 604 -1.82 -12.74 10.46
N LEU A 605 -1.93 -13.68 9.48
CA LEU A 605 -2.90 -13.57 8.40
C LEU A 605 -4.33 -13.49 8.94
N THR A 606 -4.69 -14.42 9.82
CA THR A 606 -6.03 -14.49 10.42
C THR A 606 -6.33 -13.21 11.20
N THR A 607 -5.38 -12.75 12.02
CA THR A 607 -5.50 -11.49 12.78
C THR A 607 -5.69 -10.30 11.80
N GLY A 608 -4.87 -10.22 10.76
CA GLY A 608 -4.98 -9.19 9.75
C GLY A 608 -6.34 -9.20 9.05
N THR A 609 -6.81 -10.36 8.61
CA THR A 609 -8.10 -10.50 7.92
C THR A 609 -9.26 -9.98 8.79
N PHE A 610 -9.30 -10.34 10.06
CA PHE A 610 -10.38 -9.87 10.94
C PHE A 610 -10.22 -8.42 11.41
N LEU A 611 -9.00 -7.90 11.52
CA LEU A 611 -8.80 -6.45 11.70
C LEU A 611 -9.33 -5.66 10.49
N GLY A 612 -9.14 -6.18 9.27
CA GLY A 612 -9.73 -5.62 8.06
C GLY A 612 -11.24 -5.64 8.08
N ALA A 613 -11.83 -6.75 8.52
CA ALA A 613 -13.28 -6.87 8.68
C ALA A 613 -13.85 -5.87 9.72
N VAL A 614 -13.16 -5.67 10.84
CA VAL A 614 -13.55 -4.66 11.83
C VAL A 614 -13.45 -3.25 11.25
N TRP A 615 -12.36 -2.95 10.52
CA TRP A 615 -12.21 -1.67 9.85
C TRP A 615 -13.31 -1.43 8.81
N ALA A 616 -13.61 -2.39 7.95
CA ALA A 616 -14.68 -2.30 6.96
C ALA A 616 -16.04 -2.01 7.62
N ASN A 617 -16.34 -2.69 8.72
CA ASN A 617 -17.57 -2.45 9.48
C ASN A 617 -17.62 -1.06 10.14
N VAL A 618 -16.47 -0.47 10.49
CA VAL A 618 -16.40 0.90 11.04
C VAL A 618 -16.46 1.95 9.94
N SER A 619 -15.95 1.65 8.75
CA SER A 619 -15.84 2.62 7.65
C SER A 619 -17.07 2.67 6.76
N TRP A 620 -17.72 1.52 6.49
CA TRP A 620 -18.89 1.44 5.58
C TRP A 620 -20.01 0.49 6.00
N GLY A 621 -19.98 -0.01 7.23
CA GLY A 621 -21.13 -0.71 7.82
C GLY A 621 -21.23 -2.20 7.58
N SER A 622 -20.42 -2.77 6.70
CA SER A 622 -20.35 -4.21 6.45
C SER A 622 -18.98 -4.74 6.86
N TYR A 623 -18.94 -5.77 7.71
CA TYR A 623 -17.68 -6.40 8.11
C TYR A 623 -17.19 -7.45 7.11
N TRP A 624 -18.04 -7.88 6.16
CA TRP A 624 -17.70 -8.86 5.13
C TRP A 624 -18.61 -8.69 3.92
N SER A 625 -18.05 -8.45 2.76
CA SER A 625 -18.79 -8.19 1.52
C SER A 625 -18.53 -9.23 0.43
N TRP A 626 -17.72 -10.26 0.72
CA TRP A 626 -17.25 -11.24 -0.26
C TRP A 626 -16.43 -10.63 -1.40
N ASP A 627 -15.88 -9.44 -1.20
CA ASP A 627 -14.94 -8.83 -2.14
C ASP A 627 -13.82 -9.82 -2.53
N PRO A 628 -13.29 -9.79 -3.75
CA PRO A 628 -12.24 -10.71 -4.19
C PRO A 628 -11.02 -10.77 -3.25
N LYS A 629 -10.60 -9.66 -2.63
CA LYS A 629 -9.49 -9.67 -1.66
C LYS A 629 -9.83 -10.39 -0.36
N GLU A 630 -11.03 -10.16 0.17
CA GLU A 630 -11.51 -10.86 1.36
C GLU A 630 -11.62 -12.36 1.10
N THR A 631 -12.22 -12.71 -0.03
CA THR A 631 -12.43 -14.10 -0.46
C THR A 631 -11.09 -14.83 -0.63
N TRP A 632 -10.11 -14.24 -1.32
CA TRP A 632 -8.80 -14.87 -1.52
C TRP A 632 -7.94 -14.88 -0.25
N ALA A 633 -8.09 -13.90 0.66
CA ALA A 633 -7.49 -13.96 1.99
C ALA A 633 -8.03 -15.15 2.81
N LEU A 634 -9.35 -15.39 2.76
CA LEU A 634 -9.98 -16.54 3.40
C LEU A 634 -9.51 -17.86 2.77
N ILE A 635 -9.46 -17.96 1.44
CA ILE A 635 -8.92 -19.14 0.72
C ILE A 635 -7.47 -19.40 1.15
N THR A 636 -6.63 -18.37 1.20
CA THR A 636 -5.25 -18.49 1.63
C THR A 636 -5.14 -18.98 3.07
N MET A 637 -5.96 -18.45 3.98
CA MET A 637 -6.04 -18.88 5.36
C MET A 637 -6.42 -20.37 5.47
N LEU A 638 -7.43 -20.83 4.74
CA LEU A 638 -7.86 -22.23 4.74
C LEU A 638 -6.80 -23.17 4.16
N VAL A 639 -6.18 -22.81 3.04
CA VAL A 639 -5.14 -23.61 2.37
C VAL A 639 -3.92 -23.80 3.29
N TYR A 640 -3.41 -22.73 3.90
CA TYR A 640 -2.28 -22.85 4.81
C TYR A 640 -2.62 -23.49 6.15
N SER A 641 -3.83 -23.26 6.66
CA SER A 641 -4.31 -23.92 7.89
C SER A 641 -4.38 -25.43 7.75
N ALA A 642 -4.69 -25.97 6.56
CA ALA A 642 -4.70 -27.42 6.30
C ALA A 642 -3.36 -28.08 6.65
N MET A 643 -2.23 -27.41 6.38
CA MET A 643 -0.89 -27.92 6.69
C MET A 643 -0.63 -28.09 8.19
N LEU A 644 -1.34 -27.36 9.05
CA LEU A 644 -1.22 -27.44 10.51
C LEU A 644 -1.95 -28.66 11.08
N HIS A 645 -2.74 -29.35 10.27
CA HIS A 645 -3.55 -30.50 10.69
C HIS A 645 -2.87 -31.86 10.42
N GLY A 646 -1.54 -31.95 10.44
CA GLY A 646 -0.79 -33.19 10.24
C GLY A 646 -1.14 -34.33 11.21
N SER A 647 -1.74 -34.02 12.38
CA SER A 647 -2.28 -35.03 13.31
C SER A 647 -3.58 -35.69 12.83
N VAL A 648 -4.28 -35.06 11.88
CA VAL A 648 -5.54 -35.54 11.31
C VAL A 648 -5.30 -36.07 9.90
N VAL A 649 -4.56 -35.30 9.10
CA VAL A 649 -4.22 -35.62 7.72
C VAL A 649 -2.77 -36.10 7.67
N SER A 650 -2.58 -37.43 7.77
CA SER A 650 -1.26 -38.06 7.86
C SER A 650 -0.32 -37.75 6.68
N ARG A 651 -0.86 -37.41 5.51
CA ARG A 651 -0.08 -37.00 4.33
C ARG A 651 0.87 -35.81 4.61
N PHE A 652 0.45 -34.87 5.46
CA PHE A 652 1.31 -33.74 5.88
C PHE A 652 2.48 -34.15 6.78
N ASN A 653 2.53 -35.40 7.26
CA ASN A 653 3.70 -35.93 7.96
C ASN A 653 4.80 -36.38 7.00
N ASN A 654 4.48 -36.62 5.73
CA ASN A 654 5.48 -36.89 4.71
C ASN A 654 6.17 -35.58 4.30
N PRO A 655 7.50 -35.45 4.47
CA PRO A 655 8.22 -34.20 4.18
C PRO A 655 8.09 -33.75 2.72
N ARG A 656 8.13 -34.67 1.76
CA ARG A 656 8.02 -34.34 0.32
C ARG A 656 6.66 -33.78 -0.02
N PHE A 657 5.59 -34.44 0.45
CA PHE A 657 4.23 -33.92 0.25
C PHE A 657 4.04 -32.55 0.90
N PHE A 658 4.53 -32.37 2.14
CA PHE A 658 4.46 -31.11 2.86
C PHE A 658 5.16 -29.99 2.12
N HIS A 659 6.37 -30.22 1.61
CA HIS A 659 7.14 -29.22 0.87
C HIS A 659 6.48 -28.90 -0.48
N LEU A 660 5.99 -29.88 -1.23
CA LEU A 660 5.26 -29.64 -2.46
C LEU A 660 4.01 -28.80 -2.21
N TYR A 661 3.24 -29.15 -1.19
CA TYR A 661 2.05 -28.41 -0.82
C TYR A 661 2.38 -26.96 -0.40
N SER A 662 3.46 -26.74 0.35
CA SER A 662 3.87 -25.39 0.76
C SER A 662 4.25 -24.48 -0.43
N VAL A 663 4.85 -25.06 -1.47
CA VAL A 663 5.15 -24.32 -2.72
C VAL A 663 3.87 -24.00 -3.49
N LEU A 664 2.98 -24.99 -3.66
CA LEU A 664 1.71 -24.78 -4.37
C LEU A 664 0.78 -23.84 -3.62
N ALA A 665 0.74 -23.90 -2.29
CA ALA A 665 -0.03 -22.98 -1.47
C ALA A 665 0.34 -21.51 -1.69
N PHE A 666 1.60 -21.23 -2.05
CA PHE A 666 2.04 -19.85 -2.30
C PHE A 666 1.35 -19.20 -3.51
N LEU A 667 0.81 -20.00 -4.43
CA LEU A 667 -0.01 -19.49 -5.54
C LEU A 667 -1.23 -18.71 -5.02
N THR A 668 -1.82 -19.12 -3.88
CA THR A 668 -2.94 -18.37 -3.31
C THR A 668 -2.54 -16.97 -2.87
N VAL A 669 -1.33 -16.80 -2.31
CA VAL A 669 -0.77 -15.48 -1.96
C VAL A 669 -0.55 -14.63 -3.21
N LEU A 670 0.02 -15.22 -4.27
CA LEU A 670 0.23 -14.52 -5.55
C LEU A 670 -1.09 -14.08 -6.18
N ILE A 671 -2.12 -14.93 -6.12
CA ILE A 671 -3.46 -14.57 -6.62
C ILE A 671 -4.08 -13.48 -5.74
N THR A 672 -3.99 -13.60 -4.42
CA THR A 672 -4.52 -12.59 -3.49
C THR A 672 -3.91 -11.22 -3.73
N TYR A 673 -2.59 -11.16 -3.96
CA TYR A 673 -1.91 -9.88 -4.14
C TYR A 673 -1.94 -9.40 -5.60
N PHE A 674 -1.48 -10.21 -6.55
CA PHE A 674 -1.37 -9.80 -7.96
C PHE A 674 -2.65 -10.09 -8.75
N GLY A 675 -3.22 -11.27 -8.58
CA GLY A 675 -4.41 -11.68 -9.34
C GLY A 675 -5.59 -10.75 -9.05
N VAL A 676 -5.83 -10.41 -7.79
CA VAL A 676 -6.92 -9.49 -7.42
C VAL A 676 -6.62 -8.08 -7.89
N ASN A 677 -5.43 -7.54 -7.60
CA ASN A 677 -5.11 -6.13 -7.94
C ASN A 677 -5.02 -5.89 -9.45
N LEU A 678 -4.52 -6.83 -10.25
CA LEU A 678 -4.24 -6.62 -11.68
C LEU A 678 -5.32 -7.21 -12.61
N ILE A 679 -6.09 -8.20 -12.15
CA ILE A 679 -6.99 -8.94 -13.02
C ILE A 679 -8.44 -8.89 -12.52
N LEU A 680 -8.69 -9.27 -11.26
CA LEU A 680 -10.06 -9.42 -10.74
C LEU A 680 -10.70 -8.07 -10.38
N GLY A 681 -9.94 -7.15 -9.77
CA GLY A 681 -10.46 -5.87 -9.26
C GLY A 681 -11.19 -6.06 -7.91
N GLY A 682 -12.17 -5.20 -7.63
CA GLY A 682 -12.95 -5.21 -6.39
C GLY A 682 -12.90 -3.87 -5.65
N MET A 683 -13.72 -3.72 -4.61
CA MET A 683 -13.83 -2.48 -3.83
C MET A 683 -12.52 -2.08 -3.11
N HIS A 684 -11.63 -3.04 -2.86
CA HIS A 684 -10.34 -2.82 -2.21
C HIS A 684 -9.18 -2.55 -3.20
N ALA A 685 -9.46 -2.33 -4.49
CA ALA A 685 -8.43 -2.04 -5.50
C ALA A 685 -8.05 -0.54 -5.49
N TYR A 686 -7.39 -0.09 -4.43
CA TYR A 686 -6.86 1.29 -4.27
C TYR A 686 -5.47 1.49 -4.92
N ALA A 687 -5.08 0.69 -5.90
CA ALA A 687 -3.78 0.76 -6.55
C ALA A 687 -3.83 1.52 -7.87
#